data_6fd7f0bda6e6d00d1a59eb2196723761
#
_entry.id   6fd7f0bda6e6d00d1a59eb2196723761
#
_cell.length_a   1.000
_cell.length_b   1.000
_cell.length_c   1.000
_cell.angle_alpha   90.00
_cell.angle_beta   90.00
_cell.angle_gamma   90.00
#
_symmetry.space_group_name_H-M   'P 1'
#
loop_
_entity.id
_entity.type
_entity.pdbx_description
1 polymer ?
#
loop_
_entity_poly.entity_id
_entity_poly.type
_entity_poly.pdbx_seq_one_letter_code
_entity_poly.pdbx_strand_id
1 'polypeptide(L)'
;MCCVRVCCVNLCLYFIIIILTVSVCVLQEAMKESLSTDRGKTLVQRKPTMYPAWKSTFDAHIYEGRVLQVVLMKTAEEPLAEATVGVSVLAERCKKGNGCAEFWVDLQPSGKVQMVVQFFVEDTDTAEEDGAMTLTRRRGAMKQAKVHFIKNHEFTATFFGQPTFCSVCREFVWGFNKQGYKCRQCNAAIHKKCIDKIIGRCTGTAANSRETMFQKERFKIDMPHRFKIHNYMSPTFCDHCGSMLWGMVKQGLKCEDCGMNSHHKCEKKVGNLCGINQKLLAEALNQVSQVRKTETPGYEKLITPKTRLTIDSFVFHKVLGKGSFGKVLLAELRGRGQYFAVKALKKDVVLMDDDVECTMVEKRVLALAWDNPFLTHLYSTFQTREHLFFVMEYLNGGDLMFHIQDKGRFDLYRASFYSAEIIIGLQFLHSKGIIYRDLKLDNVMLDRDGHIKIADFGMCKENVFGENRATTFCGTPDYIAPEILLGQKYTFSVDWWSFGVLVYEMLIGQSPFQGDDEDELFESIRMDVPHYPRWITKEAKDLLEKLFERDPSRRLGVVDNIRGHSFFKNLNWPALEKREVDPPFKPKVKGPNDCNNFDREFLSEKPRLSHTDKNLIDSMDQTAFAGFSFINLKMQHIMDK
;
A
#
# COMPACT_ATOMS: atom_id res chain seq x y z
N MET A 1 -28.30 -12.66 4.45
CA MET A 1 -27.87 -14.06 4.76
C MET A 1 -27.73 -14.27 6.26
N CYS A 2 -27.96 -15.48 6.76
CA CYS A 2 -27.75 -15.76 8.19
C CYS A 2 -26.32 -16.25 8.42
N CYS A 3 -25.60 -15.63 9.33
CA CYS A 3 -24.21 -15.94 9.66
C CYS A 3 -24.01 -16.23 11.14
N VAL A 4 -22.96 -16.95 11.46
CA VAL A 4 -22.48 -17.18 12.83
C VAL A 4 -21.08 -16.66 12.96
N ARG A 5 -20.84 -15.79 13.93
CA ARG A 5 -19.50 -15.34 14.31
C ARG A 5 -18.96 -16.25 15.41
N VAL A 6 -17.78 -16.79 15.20
CA VAL A 6 -17.14 -17.74 16.11
C VAL A 6 -15.82 -17.14 16.62
N CYS A 7 -15.64 -17.19 17.96
CA CYS A 7 -14.39 -16.84 18.61
C CYS A 7 -13.99 -17.99 19.56
N CYS A 8 -12.76 -18.47 19.48
CA CYS A 8 -12.22 -19.42 20.45
C CYS A 8 -11.60 -18.65 21.61
N VAL A 9 -12.08 -18.89 22.84
CA VAL A 9 -11.70 -18.10 24.03
C VAL A 9 -10.68 -18.83 24.89
N ASN A 10 -10.88 -20.15 25.12
CA ASN A 10 -10.00 -20.97 25.96
C ASN A 10 -9.78 -22.35 25.38
N LEU A 11 -8.62 -22.92 25.66
CA LEU A 11 -8.24 -24.30 25.32
C LEU A 11 -7.91 -25.08 26.59
N CYS A 12 -8.53 -26.24 26.79
CA CYS A 12 -8.21 -27.15 27.87
C CYS A 12 -7.82 -28.52 27.31
N LEU A 13 -6.56 -28.89 27.48
CA LEU A 13 -6.02 -30.20 27.08
C LEU A 13 -5.97 -31.10 28.32
N TYR A 14 -6.67 -32.22 28.29
CA TYR A 14 -6.55 -33.26 29.30
C TYR A 14 -5.40 -34.17 28.91
N PHE A 15 -4.18 -33.90 29.38
CA PHE A 15 -3.18 -34.94 29.74
C PHE A 15 -1.94 -34.37 30.42
N ILE A 16 -1.47 -35.10 31.37
CA ILE A 16 -0.22 -35.19 32.13
C ILE A 16 0.98 -34.51 31.43
N ILE A 17 1.49 -33.46 32.10
CA ILE A 17 2.87 -32.95 32.15
C ILE A 17 3.84 -33.55 31.08
N ILE A 18 3.63 -33.16 29.85
CA ILE A 18 4.67 -33.02 28.84
C ILE A 18 4.46 -31.63 28.26
N ILE A 19 5.49 -30.79 28.28
CA ILE A 19 5.48 -29.43 27.72
C ILE A 19 5.22 -29.53 26.22
N LEU A 20 3.94 -29.63 25.84
CA LEU A 20 3.48 -29.61 24.46
C LEU A 20 3.15 -28.16 24.10
N THR A 21 4.09 -27.50 23.44
CA THR A 21 3.81 -26.24 22.75
C THR A 21 2.94 -26.53 21.54
N VAL A 22 1.69 -26.09 21.56
CA VAL A 22 0.81 -26.10 20.38
C VAL A 22 1.36 -25.10 19.39
N SER A 23 1.88 -25.57 18.28
CA SER A 23 2.58 -24.72 17.29
C SER A 23 1.61 -23.95 16.39
N VAL A 24 0.44 -24.52 16.11
CA VAL A 24 -0.57 -23.93 15.20
C VAL A 24 -1.96 -24.42 15.60
N CYS A 25 -2.94 -23.54 15.55
CA CYS A 25 -4.35 -23.92 15.56
C CYS A 25 -5.00 -23.43 14.28
N VAL A 26 -5.74 -24.29 13.62
CA VAL A 26 -6.42 -24.02 12.36
C VAL A 26 -7.92 -24.12 12.60
N LEU A 27 -8.66 -23.07 12.23
CA LEU A 27 -10.12 -23.04 12.14
C LEU A 27 -10.46 -22.99 10.66
N GLN A 28 -11.20 -23.98 10.18
CA GLN A 28 -11.55 -24.09 8.78
C GLN A 28 -13.04 -24.35 8.61
N GLU A 29 -13.67 -23.64 7.69
CA GLU A 29 -15.01 -23.90 7.20
C GLU A 29 -14.94 -24.81 5.97
N ALA A 30 -15.72 -25.88 5.93
CA ALA A 30 -15.77 -26.82 4.81
C ALA A 30 -17.14 -27.47 4.67
N MET A 31 -17.41 -28.07 3.52
CA MET A 31 -18.56 -28.98 3.34
C MET A 31 -18.22 -30.35 3.93
N LYS A 32 -19.19 -30.97 4.61
CA LYS A 32 -18.98 -32.25 5.32
C LYS A 32 -18.45 -33.39 4.44
N GLU A 33 -18.77 -33.35 3.15
CA GLU A 33 -18.39 -34.39 2.17
C GLU A 33 -17.04 -34.13 1.47
N SER A 34 -16.44 -32.92 1.63
CA SER A 34 -15.25 -32.49 0.91
C SER A 34 -14.14 -31.93 1.79
N LEU A 35 -14.03 -32.40 3.05
CA LEU A 35 -13.05 -31.95 4.04
C LEU A 35 -11.57 -31.99 3.58
N SER A 36 -11.29 -32.75 2.52
CA SER A 36 -9.93 -32.88 1.95
C SER A 36 -9.66 -32.00 0.72
N THR A 37 -10.66 -31.38 0.12
CA THR A 37 -10.54 -30.72 -1.19
C THR A 37 -11.11 -29.29 -1.25
N ASP A 38 -11.98 -28.89 -0.32
CA ASP A 38 -12.59 -27.56 -0.35
C ASP A 38 -11.71 -26.51 0.31
N ARG A 39 -11.49 -25.39 -0.39
CA ARG A 39 -10.76 -24.22 0.09
C ARG A 39 -11.68 -23.33 0.94
N GLY A 40 -12.09 -23.79 2.12
CA GLY A 40 -12.81 -22.97 3.07
C GLY A 40 -11.93 -21.88 3.69
N LYS A 41 -12.54 -20.86 4.31
CA LYS A 41 -11.81 -19.84 5.08
C LYS A 41 -11.03 -20.50 6.20
N THR A 42 -9.72 -20.23 6.29
CA THR A 42 -8.82 -20.80 7.28
C THR A 42 -8.18 -19.72 8.14
N LEU A 43 -8.35 -19.81 9.45
CA LEU A 43 -7.70 -18.96 10.44
C LEU A 43 -6.57 -19.73 11.12
N VAL A 44 -5.34 -19.23 11.01
CA VAL A 44 -4.15 -19.90 11.52
C VAL A 44 -3.47 -19.09 12.61
N GLN A 45 -3.38 -19.66 13.84
CA GLN A 45 -2.57 -19.13 14.93
C GLN A 45 -1.13 -19.62 14.78
N ARG A 46 -0.21 -18.74 14.33
CA ARG A 46 1.17 -19.11 13.93
C ARG A 46 2.21 -19.09 15.05
N LYS A 47 1.87 -18.61 16.26
CA LYS A 47 2.83 -18.59 17.38
C LYS A 47 2.57 -19.77 18.32
N PRO A 48 3.56 -20.65 18.58
CA PRO A 48 3.42 -21.70 19.55
C PRO A 48 3.21 -21.12 20.94
N THR A 49 2.16 -21.54 21.62
CA THR A 49 1.83 -21.10 22.98
C THR A 49 0.92 -22.10 23.67
N MET A 50 1.05 -22.25 24.99
CA MET A 50 0.11 -23.03 25.79
C MET A 50 -1.21 -22.29 26.06
N TYR A 51 -1.20 -20.97 25.86
CA TYR A 51 -2.37 -20.08 26.07
C TYR A 51 -2.55 -19.20 24.84
N PRO A 52 -3.14 -19.72 23.75
CA PRO A 52 -3.37 -18.93 22.55
C PRO A 52 -4.32 -17.77 22.85
N ALA A 53 -3.85 -16.56 22.65
CA ALA A 53 -4.71 -15.38 22.71
C ALA A 53 -5.52 -15.29 21.40
N TRP A 54 -6.70 -15.84 21.42
CA TRP A 54 -7.65 -15.78 20.30
C TRP A 54 -8.23 -14.37 20.20
N LYS A 55 -7.58 -13.50 19.41
CA LYS A 55 -8.08 -12.13 19.15
C LYS A 55 -8.84 -12.01 17.83
N SER A 56 -9.01 -13.11 17.11
CA SER A 56 -9.64 -13.13 15.80
C SER A 56 -10.99 -13.81 15.86
N THR A 57 -11.97 -13.25 15.18
CA THR A 57 -13.29 -13.82 14.94
C THR A 57 -13.34 -14.45 13.56
N PHE A 58 -14.14 -15.51 13.44
CA PHE A 58 -14.39 -16.20 12.20
C PHE A 58 -15.89 -16.17 11.91
N ASP A 59 -16.29 -15.62 10.76
CA ASP A 59 -17.69 -15.54 10.35
C ASP A 59 -17.98 -16.68 9.34
N ALA A 60 -18.95 -17.55 9.68
CA ALA A 60 -19.36 -18.69 8.89
C ALA A 60 -20.82 -18.54 8.43
N HIS A 61 -21.09 -18.78 7.15
CA HIS A 61 -22.43 -18.74 6.60
C HIS A 61 -23.19 -20.03 6.94
N ILE A 62 -24.50 -19.89 7.19
CA ILE A 62 -25.36 -21.02 7.57
C ILE A 62 -25.94 -21.66 6.31
N TYR A 63 -25.32 -22.75 5.86
CA TYR A 63 -25.84 -23.60 4.81
C TYR A 63 -25.95 -25.05 5.29
N GLU A 64 -26.84 -25.81 4.68
CA GLU A 64 -26.97 -27.24 4.97
C GLU A 64 -25.67 -27.98 4.59
N GLY A 65 -25.18 -28.84 5.49
CA GLY A 65 -23.94 -29.59 5.29
C GLY A 65 -22.65 -28.84 5.64
N ARG A 66 -22.66 -27.54 5.91
CA ARG A 66 -21.46 -26.81 6.33
C ARG A 66 -21.02 -27.18 7.74
N VAL A 67 -19.72 -27.36 7.91
CA VAL A 67 -19.08 -27.68 9.17
C VAL A 67 -17.93 -26.73 9.46
N LEU A 68 -17.69 -26.48 10.75
CA LEU A 68 -16.51 -25.79 11.24
C LEU A 68 -15.56 -26.83 11.82
N GLN A 69 -14.32 -26.89 11.32
CA GLN A 69 -13.28 -27.76 11.82
C GLN A 69 -12.27 -26.96 12.64
N VAL A 70 -11.99 -27.43 13.86
CA VAL A 70 -10.94 -26.90 14.73
C VAL A 70 -9.84 -27.93 14.77
N VAL A 71 -8.63 -27.60 14.33
CA VAL A 71 -7.47 -28.51 14.32
C VAL A 71 -6.34 -27.88 15.13
N LEU A 72 -5.87 -28.61 16.13
CA LEU A 72 -4.65 -28.27 16.86
C LEU A 72 -3.48 -29.00 16.23
N MET A 73 -2.46 -28.25 15.85
CA MET A 73 -1.28 -28.79 15.20
C MET A 73 -0.07 -28.77 16.15
N LYS A 74 0.68 -29.85 16.22
CA LYS A 74 1.96 -29.92 16.91
C LYS A 74 3.07 -29.32 16.05
N THR A 75 3.04 -29.58 14.77
CA THR A 75 3.88 -28.98 13.72
C THR A 75 3.01 -28.58 12.54
N ALA A 76 3.57 -27.96 11.50
CA ALA A 76 2.80 -27.59 10.30
C ALA A 76 2.13 -28.79 9.59
N GLU A 77 2.59 -30.01 9.83
CA GLU A 77 2.14 -31.23 9.13
C GLU A 77 1.54 -32.31 10.06
N GLU A 78 1.66 -32.15 11.40
CA GLU A 78 1.24 -33.16 12.38
C GLU A 78 0.09 -32.64 13.24
N PRO A 79 -1.18 -33.08 13.01
CA PRO A 79 -2.31 -32.73 13.85
C PRO A 79 -2.21 -33.42 15.21
N LEU A 80 -2.54 -32.67 16.28
CA LEU A 80 -2.54 -33.16 17.65
C LEU A 80 -3.94 -33.56 18.12
N ALA A 81 -4.93 -32.75 17.81
CA ALA A 81 -6.33 -32.99 18.14
C ALA A 81 -7.23 -32.15 17.24
N GLU A 82 -8.44 -32.64 16.97
CA GLU A 82 -9.39 -31.95 16.11
C GLU A 82 -10.83 -32.11 16.60
N ALA A 83 -11.69 -31.20 16.16
CA ALA A 83 -13.14 -31.28 16.32
C ALA A 83 -13.84 -30.72 15.09
N THR A 84 -14.98 -31.31 14.76
CA THR A 84 -15.84 -30.84 13.67
C THR A 84 -17.22 -30.55 14.21
N VAL A 85 -17.76 -29.34 13.98
CA VAL A 85 -19.06 -28.89 14.47
C VAL A 85 -19.88 -28.35 13.31
N GLY A 86 -21.13 -28.83 13.18
CA GLY A 86 -22.05 -28.31 12.16
C GLY A 86 -22.41 -26.85 12.39
N VAL A 87 -22.29 -25.99 11.36
CA VAL A 87 -22.61 -24.56 11.47
C VAL A 87 -24.09 -24.34 11.81
N SER A 88 -24.99 -25.18 11.31
CA SER A 88 -26.42 -25.18 11.66
C SER A 88 -26.67 -25.47 13.15
N VAL A 89 -25.88 -26.39 13.74
CA VAL A 89 -25.96 -26.71 15.18
C VAL A 89 -25.51 -25.52 16.04
N LEU A 90 -24.47 -24.80 15.58
CA LEU A 90 -24.00 -23.56 16.22
C LEU A 90 -25.08 -22.48 16.18
N ALA A 91 -25.72 -22.30 15.03
CA ALA A 91 -26.80 -21.33 14.83
C ALA A 91 -28.02 -21.62 15.74
N GLU A 92 -28.45 -22.89 15.85
CA GLU A 92 -29.54 -23.28 16.72
C GLU A 92 -29.24 -23.01 18.19
N ARG A 93 -28.02 -23.27 18.64
CA ARG A 93 -27.60 -22.97 20.03
C ARG A 93 -27.66 -21.48 20.32
N CYS A 94 -27.21 -20.63 19.39
CA CYS A 94 -27.29 -19.18 19.53
C CYS A 94 -28.71 -18.66 19.55
N LYS A 95 -29.63 -19.21 18.73
CA LYS A 95 -31.05 -18.83 18.73
C LYS A 95 -31.74 -19.11 20.06
N LYS A 96 -31.35 -20.21 20.74
CA LYS A 96 -31.85 -20.56 22.08
C LYS A 96 -31.24 -19.67 23.19
N GLY A 97 -30.12 -18.99 22.95
CA GLY A 97 -29.35 -18.17 23.88
C GLY A 97 -29.37 -16.67 23.59
N ASN A 98 -30.50 -16.10 23.13
CA ASN A 98 -30.63 -14.67 22.79
C ASN A 98 -29.59 -14.15 21.80
N GLY A 99 -29.23 -14.93 20.78
CA GLY A 99 -28.32 -14.56 19.73
C GLY A 99 -26.83 -14.80 20.03
N CYS A 100 -26.48 -15.22 21.25
CA CYS A 100 -25.11 -15.57 21.63
C CYS A 100 -25.09 -16.86 22.46
N ALA A 101 -24.07 -17.69 22.24
CA ALA A 101 -23.87 -18.92 23.02
C ALA A 101 -22.39 -19.13 23.32
N GLU A 102 -22.07 -19.54 24.53
CA GLU A 102 -20.75 -19.94 24.97
C GLU A 102 -20.77 -21.39 25.40
N PHE A 103 -19.88 -22.23 24.88
CA PHE A 103 -19.85 -23.66 25.19
C PHE A 103 -18.49 -24.28 24.88
N TRP A 104 -18.28 -25.47 25.48
CA TRP A 104 -17.08 -26.28 25.24
C TRP A 104 -17.35 -27.31 24.16
N VAL A 105 -16.37 -27.48 23.27
CA VAL A 105 -16.34 -28.53 22.25
C VAL A 105 -15.21 -29.50 22.58
N ASP A 106 -15.55 -30.79 22.60
CA ASP A 106 -14.58 -31.87 22.84
C ASP A 106 -13.72 -32.11 21.59
N LEU A 107 -12.42 -32.19 21.79
CA LEU A 107 -11.42 -32.47 20.74
C LEU A 107 -11.06 -33.96 20.76
N GLN A 108 -10.90 -34.56 19.60
CA GLN A 108 -10.41 -35.94 19.43
C GLN A 108 -8.91 -35.93 19.16
N PRO A 109 -8.05 -36.76 19.78
CA PRO A 109 -8.42 -37.83 20.74
C PRO A 109 -8.65 -37.30 22.17
N SER A 110 -8.27 -36.06 22.52
CA SER A 110 -8.47 -35.52 23.87
C SER A 110 -8.33 -34.01 23.89
N GLY A 111 -9.07 -33.37 24.81
CA GLY A 111 -9.06 -31.92 25.04
C GLY A 111 -10.41 -31.26 24.82
N LYS A 112 -10.51 -29.99 25.14
CA LYS A 112 -11.69 -29.15 24.90
C LYS A 112 -11.31 -27.76 24.47
N VAL A 113 -12.09 -27.17 23.56
CA VAL A 113 -11.99 -25.76 23.16
C VAL A 113 -13.26 -25.02 23.55
N GLN A 114 -13.11 -23.88 24.18
CA GLN A 114 -14.26 -23.00 24.53
C GLN A 114 -14.51 -22.06 23.35
N MET A 115 -15.74 -22.07 22.86
CA MET A 115 -16.17 -21.25 21.74
C MET A 115 -17.26 -20.29 22.20
N VAL A 116 -17.12 -19.02 21.78
CA VAL A 116 -18.17 -18.02 21.85
C VAL A 116 -18.69 -17.84 20.44
N VAL A 117 -19.99 -18.03 20.25
CA VAL A 117 -20.66 -17.99 18.97
C VAL A 117 -21.79 -16.98 19.02
N GLN A 118 -21.84 -16.09 18.04
CA GLN A 118 -22.88 -15.09 17.89
C GLN A 118 -23.62 -15.31 16.56
N PHE A 119 -24.94 -15.41 16.64
CA PHE A 119 -25.81 -15.44 15.48
C PHE A 119 -26.21 -14.00 15.10
N PHE A 120 -26.12 -13.66 13.84
CA PHE A 120 -26.61 -12.41 13.31
C PHE A 120 -27.21 -12.66 11.92
N VAL A 121 -28.15 -11.81 11.56
CA VAL A 121 -28.71 -11.75 10.21
C VAL A 121 -28.01 -10.60 9.53
N GLU A 122 -27.32 -10.85 8.43
CA GLU A 122 -26.95 -9.77 7.55
C GLU A 122 -28.23 -9.22 6.96
N ASP A 123 -28.60 -7.99 7.31
CA ASP A 123 -29.78 -7.33 6.78
C ASP A 123 -29.64 -7.21 5.26
N THR A 124 -30.28 -8.15 4.58
CA THR A 124 -30.55 -8.03 3.16
C THR A 124 -31.89 -7.34 3.02
N ASP A 125 -31.95 -6.06 3.35
CA ASP A 125 -33.12 -5.26 2.96
C ASP A 125 -33.01 -4.98 1.47
N THR A 126 -34.04 -5.48 0.82
CA THR A 126 -34.60 -5.17 -0.49
C THR A 126 -34.31 -6.13 -1.64
N ALA A 127 -35.45 -6.67 -2.11
CA ALA A 127 -35.83 -7.00 -3.50
C ALA A 127 -34.86 -7.86 -4.32
N GLU A 128 -35.35 -9.04 -4.62
CA GLU A 128 -34.96 -9.87 -5.74
C GLU A 128 -34.81 -9.03 -7.03
N GLU A 129 -33.57 -8.65 -7.33
CA GLU A 129 -33.09 -8.39 -8.68
C GLU A 129 -31.59 -8.62 -8.66
N ASP A 130 -31.14 -9.66 -9.35
CA ASP A 130 -29.75 -10.01 -9.72
C ASP A 130 -28.66 -9.67 -8.68
N GLY A 131 -28.01 -10.69 -8.12
CA GLY A 131 -27.05 -10.64 -7.02
C GLY A 131 -25.81 -9.77 -7.27
N ALA A 132 -26.02 -8.48 -7.31
CA ALA A 132 -25.02 -7.48 -7.59
C ALA A 132 -24.64 -6.72 -6.31
N MET A 133 -23.39 -6.82 -5.88
CA MET A 133 -22.84 -6.03 -4.77
C MET A 133 -22.91 -4.55 -5.10
N THR A 134 -23.73 -3.80 -4.34
CA THR A 134 -23.74 -2.34 -4.41
C THR A 134 -22.43 -1.76 -3.82
N LEU A 135 -21.99 -0.59 -4.32
CA LEU A 135 -20.82 0.14 -3.84
C LEU A 135 -21.07 0.75 -2.45
N THR A 136 -21.04 -0.08 -1.41
CA THR A 136 -21.38 0.34 -0.05
C THR A 136 -20.18 0.69 0.82
N ARG A 137 -18.95 0.31 0.42
CA ARG A 137 -17.76 0.47 1.26
C ARG A 137 -16.62 1.16 0.51
N ARG A 138 -15.93 2.11 1.22
CA ARG A 138 -14.68 2.70 0.75
C ARG A 138 -13.57 1.66 0.68
N ARG A 139 -12.75 1.73 -0.36
CA ARG A 139 -11.68 0.77 -0.64
C ARG A 139 -10.31 1.41 -0.44
N GLY A 140 -9.43 0.73 0.32
CA GLY A 140 -8.06 1.16 0.57
C GLY A 140 -7.11 0.75 -0.55
N ALA A 141 -6.17 1.64 -0.91
CA ALA A 141 -5.06 1.27 -1.78
C ALA A 141 -4.07 0.35 -1.05
N MET A 142 -3.53 -0.63 -1.76
CA MET A 142 -2.48 -1.52 -1.28
C MET A 142 -1.16 -1.23 -1.98
N LYS A 143 -0.06 -1.51 -1.27
CA LYS A 143 1.28 -1.37 -1.79
C LYS A 143 2.16 -2.44 -1.20
N GLN A 144 2.75 -3.26 -2.04
CA GLN A 144 3.73 -4.23 -1.58
C GLN A 144 4.99 -3.52 -1.05
N ALA A 145 5.66 -4.20 -0.09
CA ALA A 145 6.92 -3.70 0.46
C ALA A 145 7.91 -3.42 -0.68
N LYS A 146 8.45 -2.19 -0.70
CA LYS A 146 9.38 -1.74 -1.72
C LYS A 146 10.61 -2.64 -1.77
N VAL A 147 10.93 -3.14 -2.95
CA VAL A 147 12.13 -3.94 -3.21
C VAL A 147 13.12 -3.08 -3.99
N HIS A 148 14.31 -2.89 -3.42
CA HIS A 148 15.40 -2.17 -4.08
C HIS A 148 16.31 -3.16 -4.81
N PHE A 149 16.33 -3.07 -6.13
CA PHE A 149 17.19 -3.90 -6.99
C PHE A 149 18.52 -3.21 -7.24
N ILE A 150 19.57 -3.63 -6.52
CA ILE A 150 20.92 -3.08 -6.64
C ILE A 150 21.90 -4.23 -6.83
N LYS A 151 22.66 -4.23 -7.93
CA LYS A 151 23.68 -5.27 -8.21
C LYS A 151 23.13 -6.71 -8.05
N ASN A 152 21.92 -6.97 -8.54
CA ASN A 152 21.18 -8.23 -8.41
C ASN A 152 20.80 -8.60 -6.95
N HIS A 153 20.96 -7.70 -5.98
CA HIS A 153 20.35 -7.86 -4.67
C HIS A 153 18.91 -7.34 -4.70
N GLU A 154 18.04 -8.05 -4.00
CA GLU A 154 16.65 -7.67 -3.73
C GLU A 154 16.55 -7.22 -2.28
N PHE A 155 16.80 -5.95 -2.02
CA PHE A 155 16.75 -5.40 -0.67
C PHE A 155 15.34 -4.96 -0.28
N THR A 156 14.92 -5.39 0.92
CA THR A 156 13.68 -4.93 1.55
C THR A 156 13.98 -4.31 2.90
N ALA A 157 13.25 -3.25 3.25
CA ALA A 157 13.33 -2.64 4.57
C ALA A 157 12.94 -3.68 5.63
N THR A 158 13.86 -3.93 6.60
CA THR A 158 13.75 -5.04 7.54
C THR A 158 13.98 -4.57 8.97
N PHE A 159 13.19 -5.11 9.89
CA PHE A 159 13.44 -5.01 11.32
C PHE A 159 14.43 -6.11 11.74
N PHE A 160 15.50 -5.73 12.42
CA PHE A 160 16.48 -6.64 12.97
C PHE A 160 16.24 -6.79 14.48
N GLY A 161 15.64 -7.92 14.89
CA GLY A 161 15.34 -8.22 16.29
C GLY A 161 16.56 -8.66 17.13
N GLN A 162 17.73 -8.76 16.48
CA GLN A 162 19.01 -9.10 17.11
C GLN A 162 20.06 -8.07 16.72
N PRO A 163 21.10 -7.86 17.55
CA PRO A 163 22.24 -7.04 17.16
C PRO A 163 22.75 -7.42 15.78
N THR A 164 22.73 -6.47 14.86
CA THR A 164 23.07 -6.71 13.44
C THR A 164 24.03 -5.62 12.95
N PHE A 165 25.07 -6.03 12.23
CA PHE A 165 26.06 -5.14 11.65
C PHE A 165 25.90 -5.01 10.15
N CYS A 166 26.18 -3.83 9.62
CA CYS A 166 26.10 -3.54 8.19
C CYS A 166 27.25 -4.23 7.43
N SER A 167 26.93 -5.02 6.41
CA SER A 167 27.95 -5.73 5.60
C SER A 167 28.83 -4.79 4.75
N VAL A 168 28.43 -3.53 4.57
CA VAL A 168 29.17 -2.53 3.78
C VAL A 168 30.12 -1.69 4.65
N CYS A 169 29.61 -1.07 5.73
CA CYS A 169 30.42 -0.20 6.59
C CYS A 169 30.88 -0.83 7.91
N ARG A 170 30.41 -2.06 8.21
CA ARG A 170 30.70 -2.81 9.43
C ARG A 170 30.27 -2.14 10.74
N GLU A 171 29.52 -1.04 10.67
CA GLU A 171 28.93 -0.38 11.82
C GLU A 171 27.63 -1.06 12.23
N PHE A 172 27.18 -0.87 13.48
CA PHE A 172 25.96 -1.43 14.03
C PHE A 172 24.73 -0.77 13.39
N VAL A 173 23.73 -1.58 13.01
CA VAL A 173 22.47 -1.09 12.46
C VAL A 173 21.53 -0.71 13.60
N TRP A 174 21.58 0.57 13.99
CA TRP A 174 20.78 1.16 15.07
C TRP A 174 19.39 1.59 14.62
N GLY A 175 18.47 1.64 15.58
CA GLY A 175 17.16 2.27 15.46
C GLY A 175 16.01 1.35 15.84
N PHE A 176 14.83 1.93 15.98
CA PHE A 176 13.57 1.21 16.17
C PHE A 176 12.95 0.90 14.79
N ASN A 177 12.19 -0.22 14.71
CA ASN A 177 11.49 -0.67 13.52
C ASN A 177 12.42 -1.14 12.37
N LYS A 178 12.10 -0.85 11.11
CA LYS A 178 12.87 -1.28 9.92
C LYS A 178 14.17 -0.49 9.78
N GLN A 179 15.19 -0.83 10.61
CA GLN A 179 16.43 -0.06 10.75
C GLN A 179 17.33 -0.06 9.50
N GLY A 180 17.23 -1.10 8.68
CA GLY A 180 18.08 -1.25 7.49
C GLY A 180 17.42 -2.09 6.43
N TYR A 181 18.19 -2.45 5.42
CA TYR A 181 17.77 -3.33 4.36
C TYR A 181 18.37 -4.73 4.51
N LYS A 182 17.59 -5.75 4.15
CA LYS A 182 18.04 -7.13 4.05
C LYS A 182 17.78 -7.67 2.65
N CYS A 183 18.77 -8.27 2.03
CA CYS A 183 18.57 -8.92 0.75
C CYS A 183 17.77 -10.22 0.90
N ARG A 184 16.71 -10.40 0.11
CA ARG A 184 15.86 -11.58 0.11
C ARG A 184 16.62 -12.83 -0.36
N GLN A 185 17.59 -12.67 -1.25
CA GLN A 185 18.34 -13.76 -1.88
C GLN A 185 19.53 -14.21 -1.02
N CYS A 186 20.45 -13.31 -0.69
CA CYS A 186 21.69 -13.67 0.01
C CYS A 186 21.67 -13.38 1.51
N ASN A 187 20.63 -12.70 2.04
CA ASN A 187 20.52 -12.27 3.44
C ASN A 187 21.53 -11.19 3.90
N ALA A 188 22.25 -10.53 2.97
CA ALA A 188 23.12 -9.43 3.35
C ALA A 188 22.30 -8.31 4.04
N ALA A 189 22.81 -7.83 5.19
CA ALA A 189 22.18 -6.75 5.97
C ALA A 189 22.98 -5.45 5.80
N ILE A 190 22.31 -4.35 5.52
CA ILE A 190 22.95 -3.05 5.29
C ILE A 190 22.15 -1.91 5.92
N HIS A 191 22.81 -0.79 6.23
CA HIS A 191 22.09 0.45 6.52
C HIS A 191 21.35 0.97 5.28
N LYS A 192 20.24 1.66 5.47
CA LYS A 192 19.54 2.35 4.37
C LYS A 192 20.48 3.30 3.62
N LYS A 193 21.30 4.09 4.32
CA LYS A 193 22.33 5.00 3.75
C LYS A 193 23.50 4.30 3.03
N CYS A 194 23.63 2.99 3.16
CA CYS A 194 24.70 2.22 2.52
C CYS A 194 24.29 1.53 1.23
N ILE A 195 23.03 1.69 0.78
CA ILE A 195 22.49 1.00 -0.39
C ILE A 195 23.25 1.36 -1.67
N ASP A 196 23.63 2.63 -1.85
CA ASP A 196 24.38 3.11 -3.04
C ASP A 196 25.88 2.75 -2.98
N LYS A 197 26.35 2.25 -1.83
CA LYS A 197 27.75 1.89 -1.60
C LYS A 197 28.03 0.39 -1.82
N ILE A 198 27.05 -0.34 -2.32
CA ILE A 198 27.19 -1.77 -2.61
C ILE A 198 27.95 -1.96 -3.90
N ILE A 199 29.08 -2.66 -3.84
CA ILE A 199 29.93 -2.97 -4.99
C ILE A 199 29.76 -4.43 -5.42
N GLY A 200 29.61 -5.34 -4.44
CA GLY A 200 29.42 -6.78 -4.69
C GLY A 200 28.09 -7.07 -5.34
N ARG A 201 28.05 -8.10 -6.21
CA ARG A 201 26.81 -8.63 -6.75
C ARG A 201 26.22 -9.68 -5.85
N CYS A 202 24.89 -9.84 -5.89
CA CYS A 202 24.20 -10.89 -5.18
C CYS A 202 24.60 -12.26 -5.74
N THR A 203 25.06 -13.14 -4.85
CA THR A 203 25.46 -14.52 -5.16
C THR A 203 24.36 -15.55 -4.92
N GLY A 204 23.17 -15.08 -4.49
CA GLY A 204 22.08 -15.93 -4.00
C GLY A 204 21.42 -16.84 -5.03
N THR A 205 21.41 -16.48 -6.32
CA THR A 205 20.68 -17.25 -7.35
C THR A 205 21.32 -17.29 -8.74
N ALA A 206 22.35 -16.51 -9.01
CA ALA A 206 22.86 -16.30 -10.39
C ALA A 206 24.37 -16.50 -10.55
N ALA A 207 24.93 -17.52 -9.90
CA ALA A 207 26.36 -17.85 -10.05
C ALA A 207 26.76 -18.17 -11.51
N ASN A 208 25.78 -18.43 -12.39
CA ASN A 208 26.02 -18.92 -13.76
C ASN A 208 25.26 -18.19 -14.88
N SER A 209 24.76 -16.94 -14.68
CA SER A 209 24.17 -16.22 -15.80
C SER A 209 25.25 -15.69 -16.76
N ARG A 210 24.99 -15.75 -18.09
CA ARG A 210 25.89 -15.22 -19.14
C ARG A 210 26.29 -13.77 -18.88
N GLU A 211 25.40 -12.97 -18.33
CA GLU A 211 25.60 -11.56 -18.00
C GLU A 211 26.57 -11.36 -16.82
N THR A 212 26.58 -12.30 -15.86
CA THR A 212 27.52 -12.32 -14.72
C THR A 212 28.94 -12.61 -15.19
N MET A 213 29.12 -13.48 -16.18
CA MET A 213 30.44 -13.76 -16.77
C MET A 213 30.98 -12.55 -17.56
N PHE A 214 30.16 -11.89 -18.39
CA PHE A 214 30.57 -10.74 -19.20
C PHE A 214 31.03 -9.55 -18.36
N GLN A 215 30.44 -9.32 -17.19
CA GLN A 215 30.84 -8.20 -16.33
C GLN A 215 32.00 -8.54 -15.37
N LYS A 216 32.25 -9.82 -15.08
CA LYS A 216 33.48 -10.27 -14.39
C LYS A 216 34.72 -9.91 -15.20
N GLU A 217 34.68 -10.05 -16.51
CA GLU A 217 35.77 -9.67 -17.43
C GLU A 217 36.03 -8.16 -17.49
N ARG A 218 34.99 -7.32 -17.35
CA ARG A 218 35.10 -5.87 -17.51
C ARG A 218 35.80 -5.14 -16.37
N PHE A 219 35.69 -5.64 -15.12
CA PHE A 219 36.25 -4.95 -13.95
C PHE A 219 37.38 -5.69 -13.24
N LYS A 220 37.73 -6.89 -13.64
CA LYS A 220 38.85 -7.73 -13.12
C LYS A 220 38.96 -7.79 -11.59
N ILE A 221 37.85 -7.59 -10.85
CA ILE A 221 37.81 -7.69 -9.39
C ILE A 221 37.11 -9.00 -9.04
N ASP A 222 37.87 -10.08 -8.99
CA ASP A 222 37.42 -11.40 -8.54
C ASP A 222 38.47 -11.95 -7.57
N MET A 223 38.37 -11.55 -6.31
CA MET A 223 39.27 -11.95 -5.23
C MET A 223 38.49 -12.85 -4.23
N PRO A 224 38.52 -14.18 -4.41
CA PRO A 224 37.82 -15.10 -3.53
C PRO A 224 38.39 -15.10 -2.12
N HIS A 225 37.53 -15.34 -1.12
CA HIS A 225 37.95 -15.49 0.26
C HIS A 225 38.45 -16.93 0.54
N ARG A 226 39.48 -17.06 1.34
CA ARG A 226 40.02 -18.34 1.82
C ARG A 226 39.54 -18.61 3.25
N PHE A 227 38.33 -19.15 3.37
CA PHE A 227 37.73 -19.42 4.66
C PHE A 227 38.25 -20.71 5.33
N LYS A 228 38.58 -20.59 6.63
CA LYS A 228 38.83 -21.72 7.53
C LYS A 228 37.89 -21.70 8.72
N ILE A 229 37.56 -22.90 9.24
CA ILE A 229 36.78 -23.06 10.47
C ILE A 229 37.51 -22.40 11.61
N HIS A 230 36.81 -21.54 12.37
CA HIS A 230 37.37 -20.77 13.46
C HIS A 230 36.55 -20.88 14.74
N ASN A 231 37.24 -20.91 15.89
CA ASN A 231 36.63 -20.84 17.22
C ASN A 231 36.78 -19.41 17.75
N TYR A 232 35.67 -18.78 18.07
CA TYR A 232 35.64 -17.42 18.59
C TYR A 232 35.51 -17.42 20.12
N MET A 233 36.41 -16.76 20.83
CA MET A 233 36.43 -16.69 22.29
C MET A 233 35.57 -15.53 22.84
N SER A 234 35.06 -14.68 21.96
CA SER A 234 34.18 -13.55 22.29
C SER A 234 32.99 -13.49 21.32
N PRO A 235 31.89 -12.84 21.70
CA PRO A 235 30.75 -12.62 20.80
C PRO A 235 31.22 -12.02 19.47
N THR A 236 31.12 -12.76 18.39
CA THR A 236 31.57 -12.36 17.04
C THR A 236 30.42 -12.42 16.07
N PHE A 237 30.43 -11.53 15.09
CA PHE A 237 29.34 -11.37 14.14
C PHE A 237 29.80 -11.74 12.73
N CYS A 238 28.87 -12.26 11.93
CA CYS A 238 29.10 -12.56 10.53
C CYS A 238 29.11 -11.25 9.70
N ASP A 239 30.23 -10.94 9.05
CA ASP A 239 30.40 -9.71 8.25
C ASP A 239 29.48 -9.65 7.02
N HIS A 240 28.89 -10.78 6.60
CA HIS A 240 27.95 -10.84 5.47
C HIS A 240 26.50 -10.54 5.88
N CYS A 241 25.95 -11.28 6.84
CA CYS A 241 24.55 -11.13 7.26
C CYS A 241 24.36 -10.31 8.54
N GLY A 242 25.45 -9.87 9.17
CA GLY A 242 25.47 -9.01 10.34
C GLY A 242 25.05 -9.70 11.66
N SER A 243 24.55 -10.93 11.64
CA SER A 243 24.09 -11.62 12.86
C SER A 243 25.22 -12.41 13.56
N MET A 244 25.01 -12.68 14.86
CA MET A 244 26.01 -13.31 15.72
C MET A 244 26.31 -14.76 15.34
N LEU A 245 27.56 -15.16 15.46
CA LEU A 245 28.05 -16.53 15.31
C LEU A 245 27.86 -17.28 16.63
N TRP A 246 26.84 -18.13 16.70
CA TRP A 246 26.44 -18.86 17.90
C TRP A 246 27.13 -20.21 18.03
N GLY A 247 27.36 -20.66 19.27
CA GLY A 247 27.88 -21.97 19.63
C GLY A 247 29.09 -21.90 20.53
N MET A 248 29.53 -23.04 21.09
CA MET A 248 30.70 -23.13 21.97
C MET A 248 31.99 -23.42 21.21
N VAL A 249 31.89 -24.13 20.08
CA VAL A 249 33.02 -24.50 19.21
C VAL A 249 32.61 -24.44 17.74
N LYS A 250 33.55 -24.15 16.85
CA LYS A 250 33.34 -24.12 15.38
C LYS A 250 32.17 -23.20 14.95
N GLN A 251 32.00 -22.04 15.62
CA GLN A 251 30.87 -21.17 15.45
C GLN A 251 30.77 -20.58 14.04
N GLY A 252 31.86 -20.53 13.29
CA GLY A 252 31.88 -19.99 11.94
C GLY A 252 33.22 -20.16 11.24
N LEU A 253 33.38 -19.41 10.18
CA LEU A 253 34.53 -19.37 9.29
C LEU A 253 35.24 -18.02 9.41
N LYS A 254 36.57 -18.01 9.33
CA LYS A 254 37.38 -16.81 9.23
C LYS A 254 38.25 -16.86 7.98
N CYS A 255 38.26 -15.80 7.19
CA CYS A 255 39.15 -15.70 6.03
C CYS A 255 40.58 -15.45 6.47
N GLU A 256 41.54 -16.25 5.96
CA GLU A 256 42.96 -16.14 6.30
C GLU A 256 43.58 -14.84 5.78
N ASP A 257 43.13 -14.37 4.61
CA ASP A 257 43.74 -13.22 3.92
C ASP A 257 43.22 -11.88 4.45
N CYS A 258 41.91 -11.72 4.70
CA CYS A 258 41.32 -10.43 5.10
C CYS A 258 40.69 -10.43 6.50
N GLY A 259 40.68 -11.58 7.19
CA GLY A 259 40.10 -11.71 8.53
C GLY A 259 38.57 -11.68 8.61
N MET A 260 37.86 -11.69 7.49
CA MET A 260 36.40 -11.67 7.42
C MET A 260 35.80 -12.88 8.13
N ASN A 261 34.77 -12.64 8.96
CA ASN A 261 34.06 -13.69 9.70
C ASN A 261 32.76 -14.06 8.98
N SER A 262 32.44 -15.34 8.89
CA SER A 262 31.23 -15.79 8.20
C SER A 262 30.59 -17.02 8.86
N HIS A 263 29.28 -17.16 8.78
CA HIS A 263 28.63 -18.43 9.06
C HIS A 263 28.96 -19.45 7.98
N HIS A 264 28.97 -20.73 8.29
CA HIS A 264 29.08 -21.82 7.31
C HIS A 264 28.02 -21.66 6.18
N LYS A 265 26.78 -21.33 6.53
CA LYS A 265 25.69 -21.10 5.56
C LYS A 265 25.83 -19.83 4.73
N CYS A 266 26.67 -18.88 5.13
CA CYS A 266 26.93 -17.63 4.43
C CYS A 266 28.14 -17.70 3.52
N GLU A 267 29.05 -18.66 3.67
CA GLU A 267 30.28 -18.84 2.90
C GLU A 267 30.05 -18.67 1.39
N LYS A 268 29.11 -19.44 0.82
CA LYS A 268 28.77 -19.42 -0.61
C LYS A 268 28.04 -18.16 -1.07
N LYS A 269 27.64 -17.30 -0.13
CA LYS A 269 26.87 -16.05 -0.37
C LYS A 269 27.73 -14.80 -0.24
N VAL A 270 28.97 -14.95 0.23
CA VAL A 270 29.94 -13.84 0.30
C VAL A 270 30.48 -13.55 -1.10
N GLY A 271 30.50 -12.28 -1.47
CA GLY A 271 31.06 -11.85 -2.77
C GLY A 271 32.58 -11.96 -2.79
N ASN A 272 33.17 -12.25 -3.94
CA ASN A 272 34.62 -12.35 -4.13
C ASN A 272 35.31 -10.97 -4.10
N LEU A 273 35.38 -10.37 -2.92
CA LEU A 273 35.93 -9.03 -2.66
C LEU A 273 36.94 -9.06 -1.50
N CYS A 274 37.78 -10.12 -1.43
CA CYS A 274 38.74 -10.31 -0.36
C CYS A 274 39.71 -9.11 -0.27
N GLY A 275 39.84 -8.54 0.94
CA GLY A 275 40.75 -7.41 1.22
C GLY A 275 40.27 -6.03 0.72
N ILE A 276 39.14 -5.94 0.03
CA ILE A 276 38.63 -4.67 -0.50
C ILE A 276 37.73 -3.98 0.54
N ASN A 277 38.08 -2.72 0.86
CA ASN A 277 37.18 -1.86 1.62
C ASN A 277 36.11 -1.27 0.69
N GLN A 278 34.89 -1.86 0.72
CA GLN A 278 33.79 -1.47 -0.15
C GLN A 278 33.40 0.01 0.02
N LYS A 279 33.48 0.56 1.24
CA LYS A 279 33.15 1.96 1.51
C LYS A 279 34.10 2.92 0.80
N LEU A 280 35.41 2.72 0.92
CA LEU A 280 36.42 3.57 0.30
C LEU A 280 36.39 3.47 -1.23
N LEU A 281 36.21 2.27 -1.78
CA LEU A 281 36.13 2.08 -3.23
C LEU A 281 34.86 2.72 -3.81
N ALA A 282 33.71 2.63 -3.11
CA ALA A 282 32.47 3.28 -3.52
C ALA A 282 32.59 4.81 -3.48
N GLU A 283 33.23 5.36 -2.47
CA GLU A 283 33.47 6.80 -2.36
C GLU A 283 34.39 7.32 -3.49
N ALA A 284 35.44 6.58 -3.84
CA ALA A 284 36.32 6.89 -4.96
C ALA A 284 35.59 6.82 -6.32
N LEU A 285 34.75 5.80 -6.53
CA LEU A 285 33.95 5.66 -7.77
C LEU A 285 32.87 6.74 -7.89
N ASN A 286 32.29 7.21 -6.78
CA ASN A 286 31.34 8.31 -6.78
C ASN A 286 31.99 9.65 -7.09
N GLN A 287 33.21 9.90 -6.60
CA GLN A 287 33.98 11.10 -6.95
C GLN A 287 34.28 11.17 -8.46
N VAL A 288 34.66 10.05 -9.06
CA VAL A 288 34.88 9.96 -10.53
C VAL A 288 33.58 10.16 -11.33
N SER A 289 32.43 9.78 -10.78
CA SER A 289 31.11 9.96 -11.43
C SER A 289 30.60 11.40 -11.33
N GLN A 290 30.93 12.12 -10.25
CA GLN A 290 30.52 13.51 -10.04
C GLN A 290 31.26 14.49 -10.98
N VAL A 291 32.49 14.19 -11.38
CA VAL A 291 33.25 15.01 -12.37
C VAL A 291 32.58 15.01 -13.76
N ARG A 292 31.66 14.08 -14.05
CA ARG A 292 30.93 14.01 -15.32
C ARG A 292 29.53 14.64 -15.29
N LYS A 293 29.10 15.24 -14.17
CA LYS A 293 27.75 15.84 -13.98
C LYS A 293 27.75 17.31 -13.61
N THR A 294 28.78 18.05 -13.97
CA THR A 294 28.75 19.51 -13.88
C THR A 294 28.36 20.08 -15.23
N GLU A 295 27.08 20.39 -15.39
CA GLU A 295 26.54 21.51 -16.16
C GLU A 295 25.02 21.42 -16.25
N THR A 296 24.35 22.01 -15.26
CA THR A 296 23.07 22.71 -15.45
C THR A 296 23.02 23.85 -14.44
N PRO A 297 22.80 25.10 -14.89
CA PRO A 297 22.85 26.27 -14.03
C PRO A 297 21.63 26.31 -13.12
N GLY A 298 21.90 26.45 -11.82
CA GLY A 298 20.87 26.63 -10.82
C GLY A 298 20.13 27.94 -10.93
N TYR A 299 18.86 27.90 -10.68
CA TYR A 299 18.06 29.04 -10.23
C TYR A 299 17.63 28.81 -8.77
N GLU A 300 18.54 29.02 -7.86
CA GLU A 300 18.20 29.34 -6.47
C GLU A 300 18.31 30.85 -6.29
N LYS A 301 17.21 31.58 -6.50
CA LYS A 301 17.06 32.93 -5.97
C LYS A 301 16.71 32.83 -4.49
N LEU A 302 17.60 33.27 -3.65
CA LEU A 302 17.35 33.60 -2.24
C LEU A 302 16.13 34.53 -2.14
N ILE A 303 15.03 33.99 -1.59
CA ILE A 303 13.86 34.76 -1.20
C ILE A 303 13.89 34.92 0.31
N THR A 304 13.95 36.17 0.74
CA THR A 304 13.83 36.61 2.15
C THR A 304 12.56 36.08 2.80
N PRO A 305 12.60 35.67 4.09
CA PRO A 305 11.46 35.02 4.74
C PRO A 305 10.46 36.06 5.24
N LYS A 306 9.47 36.43 4.42
CA LYS A 306 8.23 37.02 4.90
C LYS A 306 7.12 35.97 4.75
N THR A 307 6.57 35.52 5.90
CA THR A 307 5.43 34.60 6.07
C THR A 307 5.68 33.12 5.76
N ARG A 308 6.53 32.46 6.55
CA ARG A 308 6.57 30.99 6.57
C ARG A 308 5.37 30.49 7.38
N LEU A 309 4.44 29.72 6.72
CA LEU A 309 3.35 29.06 7.44
C LEU A 309 3.90 28.03 8.42
N THR A 310 3.32 28.00 9.61
CA THR A 310 3.62 27.03 10.67
C THR A 310 2.32 26.40 11.17
N ILE A 311 2.40 25.40 12.02
CA ILE A 311 1.23 24.79 12.63
C ILE A 311 0.40 25.81 13.42
N ASP A 312 1.03 26.79 14.06
CA ASP A 312 0.38 27.85 14.84
C ASP A 312 -0.39 28.84 13.97
N SER A 313 -0.15 28.83 12.66
CA SER A 313 -0.91 29.65 11.70
C SER A 313 -2.34 29.14 11.50
N PHE A 314 -2.66 27.93 11.96
CA PHE A 314 -3.95 27.28 11.70
C PHE A 314 -4.75 26.99 12.97
N VAL A 315 -6.06 26.93 12.82
CA VAL A 315 -7.01 26.36 13.78
C VAL A 315 -7.63 25.12 13.14
N PHE A 316 -7.48 23.95 13.75
CA PHE A 316 -8.08 22.70 13.24
C PHE A 316 -9.50 22.52 13.77
N HIS A 317 -10.46 22.32 12.87
CA HIS A 317 -11.88 22.23 13.21
C HIS A 317 -12.43 20.81 13.19
N LYS A 318 -12.14 20.03 12.13
CA LYS A 318 -12.70 18.68 11.89
C LYS A 318 -11.67 17.76 11.25
N VAL A 319 -11.85 16.45 11.44
CA VAL A 319 -11.18 15.44 10.64
C VAL A 319 -12.03 15.20 9.40
N LEU A 320 -11.43 15.33 8.20
CA LEU A 320 -12.10 15.13 6.91
C LEU A 320 -11.87 13.71 6.37
N GLY A 321 -10.74 13.10 6.73
CA GLY A 321 -10.37 11.77 6.28
C GLY A 321 -9.15 11.25 7.03
N LYS A 322 -8.93 9.94 6.94
CA LYS A 322 -7.86 9.22 7.61
C LYS A 322 -7.24 8.22 6.65
N GLY A 323 -5.94 8.20 6.56
CA GLY A 323 -5.18 7.24 5.75
C GLY A 323 -4.10 6.54 6.56
N SER A 324 -3.36 5.64 5.91
CA SER A 324 -2.31 4.83 6.55
C SER A 324 -1.21 5.67 7.21
N PHE A 325 -0.88 6.82 6.63
CA PHE A 325 0.23 7.67 7.06
C PHE A 325 -0.19 8.86 7.93
N GLY A 326 -1.50 9.17 8.00
CA GLY A 326 -1.95 10.34 8.75
C GLY A 326 -3.40 10.72 8.56
N LYS A 327 -3.71 11.99 8.78
CA LYS A 327 -5.07 12.55 8.75
C LYS A 327 -5.14 13.74 7.83
N VAL A 328 -6.32 13.96 7.23
CA VAL A 328 -6.69 15.20 6.56
C VAL A 328 -7.62 15.98 7.49
N LEU A 329 -7.28 17.23 7.76
CA LEU A 329 -7.96 18.09 8.71
C LEU A 329 -8.53 19.33 8.00
N LEU A 330 -9.74 19.74 8.34
CA LEU A 330 -10.22 21.08 8.01
C LEU A 330 -9.51 22.08 8.92
N ALA A 331 -8.79 23.01 8.32
CA ALA A 331 -8.02 24.02 9.00
C ALA A 331 -8.42 25.43 8.54
N GLU A 332 -8.54 26.35 9.48
CA GLU A 332 -8.76 27.77 9.23
C GLU A 332 -7.46 28.55 9.44
N LEU A 333 -7.08 29.39 8.50
CA LEU A 333 -5.96 30.30 8.67
C LEU A 333 -6.35 31.40 9.67
N ARG A 334 -5.61 31.48 10.79
CA ARG A 334 -5.94 32.38 11.91
C ARG A 334 -6.15 33.83 11.46
N GLY A 335 -7.28 34.39 11.86
CA GLY A 335 -7.62 35.79 11.64
C GLY A 335 -8.03 36.15 10.20
N ARG A 336 -8.19 35.14 9.30
CA ARG A 336 -8.54 35.41 7.90
C ARG A 336 -9.82 34.75 7.42
N GLY A 337 -10.44 33.83 8.16
CA GLY A 337 -11.66 33.13 7.76
C GLY A 337 -11.49 32.28 6.48
N GLN A 338 -10.27 31.93 6.11
CA GLN A 338 -9.95 31.09 4.95
C GLN A 338 -9.74 29.64 5.40
N TYR A 339 -10.33 28.70 4.68
CA TYR A 339 -10.33 27.27 5.02
C TYR A 339 -9.50 26.46 4.04
N PHE A 340 -8.78 25.47 4.58
CA PHE A 340 -7.87 24.60 3.86
C PHE A 340 -8.06 23.16 4.29
N ALA A 341 -7.75 22.22 3.40
CA ALA A 341 -7.53 20.82 3.75
C ALA A 341 -6.04 20.63 4.08
N VAL A 342 -5.74 20.29 5.34
CA VAL A 342 -4.36 20.04 5.78
C VAL A 342 -4.14 18.56 6.00
N LYS A 343 -3.37 17.94 5.10
CA LYS A 343 -2.93 16.53 5.24
C LYS A 343 -1.69 16.51 6.13
N ALA A 344 -1.81 15.88 7.29
CA ALA A 344 -0.74 15.73 8.28
C ALA A 344 -0.25 14.29 8.28
N LEU A 345 1.02 14.06 7.89
CA LEU A 345 1.66 12.75 7.87
C LEU A 345 2.64 12.63 9.03
N LYS A 346 2.69 11.47 9.69
CA LYS A 346 3.67 11.15 10.73
C LYS A 346 5.00 10.74 10.09
N LYS A 347 6.09 11.44 10.44
CA LYS A 347 7.43 11.15 9.92
C LYS A 347 7.93 9.74 10.26
N ASP A 348 7.62 9.26 11.47
CA ASP A 348 7.98 7.90 11.91
C ASP A 348 7.36 6.83 11.01
N VAL A 349 6.07 6.99 10.65
CA VAL A 349 5.37 6.05 9.77
C VAL A 349 5.95 6.10 8.35
N VAL A 350 6.17 7.31 7.81
CA VAL A 350 6.77 7.51 6.47
C VAL A 350 8.16 6.86 6.38
N LEU A 351 8.98 7.01 7.44
CA LEU A 351 10.31 6.38 7.49
C LEU A 351 10.24 4.85 7.65
N MET A 352 9.29 4.36 8.47
CA MET A 352 9.10 2.92 8.68
C MET A 352 8.72 2.19 7.40
N ASP A 353 7.82 2.79 6.63
CA ASP A 353 7.32 2.18 5.39
C ASP A 353 8.21 2.47 4.18
N ASP A 354 9.32 3.19 4.38
CA ASP A 354 10.27 3.58 3.32
C ASP A 354 9.62 4.43 2.22
N ASP A 355 8.66 5.28 2.62
CA ASP A 355 7.82 6.07 1.72
C ASP A 355 8.23 7.55 1.62
N VAL A 356 9.46 7.89 2.04
CA VAL A 356 9.99 9.26 1.92
C VAL A 356 9.93 9.75 0.49
N GLU A 357 10.44 8.95 -0.46
CA GLU A 357 10.42 9.33 -1.88
C GLU A 357 8.99 9.48 -2.42
N CYS A 358 8.06 8.62 -2.03
CA CYS A 358 6.65 8.75 -2.43
C CYS A 358 6.03 10.05 -1.90
N THR A 359 6.34 10.43 -0.65
CA THR A 359 5.92 11.71 -0.06
C THR A 359 6.52 12.91 -0.80
N MET A 360 7.78 12.81 -1.22
CA MET A 360 8.44 13.85 -2.03
C MET A 360 7.86 13.92 -3.45
N VAL A 361 7.50 12.79 -4.06
CA VAL A 361 6.77 12.74 -5.35
C VAL A 361 5.41 13.42 -5.21
N GLU A 362 4.62 13.08 -4.18
CA GLU A 362 3.32 13.73 -3.92
C GLU A 362 3.45 15.26 -3.86
N LYS A 363 4.46 15.75 -3.13
CA LYS A 363 4.75 17.19 -3.06
C LYS A 363 5.05 17.78 -4.44
N ARG A 364 5.91 17.14 -5.24
CA ARG A 364 6.29 17.66 -6.57
C ARG A 364 5.11 17.66 -7.54
N VAL A 365 4.32 16.60 -7.55
CA VAL A 365 3.12 16.50 -8.41
C VAL A 365 2.08 17.54 -8.02
N LEU A 366 1.78 17.70 -6.73
CA LEU A 366 0.87 18.72 -6.23
C LEU A 366 1.36 20.16 -6.56
N ALA A 367 2.67 20.40 -6.57
CA ALA A 367 3.21 21.70 -6.97
C ALA A 367 2.97 22.03 -8.46
N LEU A 368 2.94 21.02 -9.33
CA LEU A 368 2.61 21.14 -10.76
C LEU A 368 1.11 21.23 -11.03
N ALA A 369 0.28 20.68 -10.13
CA ALA A 369 -1.17 20.58 -10.29
C ALA A 369 -1.89 21.92 -10.48
N TRP A 370 -1.27 23.03 -10.07
CA TRP A 370 -1.79 24.40 -10.28
C TRP A 370 -2.09 24.76 -11.73
N ASP A 371 -1.37 24.14 -12.67
CA ASP A 371 -1.51 24.43 -14.10
C ASP A 371 -2.68 23.65 -14.75
N ASN A 372 -3.45 22.89 -13.96
CA ASN A 372 -4.64 22.18 -14.42
C ASN A 372 -5.82 22.39 -13.46
N PRO A 373 -7.01 22.79 -13.95
CA PRO A 373 -8.15 23.10 -13.10
C PRO A 373 -8.82 21.88 -12.45
N PHE A 374 -8.54 20.66 -12.93
CA PHE A 374 -9.13 19.41 -12.46
C PHE A 374 -8.21 18.59 -11.55
N LEU A 375 -7.11 19.19 -11.08
CA LEU A 375 -6.24 18.62 -10.06
C LEU A 375 -6.33 19.44 -8.77
N THR A 376 -6.18 18.80 -7.63
CA THR A 376 -6.18 19.48 -6.32
C THR A 376 -4.95 20.37 -6.19
N HIS A 377 -5.16 21.63 -5.82
CA HIS A 377 -4.12 22.65 -5.74
C HIS A 377 -3.44 22.68 -4.37
N LEU A 378 -2.10 22.78 -4.38
CA LEU A 378 -1.25 22.90 -3.20
C LEU A 378 -0.92 24.37 -2.93
N TYR A 379 -1.19 24.82 -1.70
CA TYR A 379 -0.76 26.13 -1.21
C TYR A 379 0.65 26.14 -0.68
N SER A 380 0.95 25.19 0.19
CA SER A 380 2.24 25.14 0.87
C SER A 380 2.48 23.75 1.45
N THR A 381 3.74 23.41 1.66
CA THR A 381 4.13 22.35 2.57
C THR A 381 5.07 22.89 3.62
N PHE A 382 4.92 22.40 4.85
CA PHE A 382 5.84 22.69 5.95
C PHE A 382 6.00 21.46 6.83
N GLN A 383 6.97 21.48 7.73
CA GLN A 383 7.24 20.35 8.59
C GLN A 383 7.56 20.78 10.02
N THR A 384 7.18 19.94 10.97
CA THR A 384 7.64 19.98 12.36
C THR A 384 8.63 18.84 12.59
N ARG A 385 9.09 18.69 13.82
CA ARG A 385 9.94 17.56 14.19
C ARG A 385 9.25 16.21 14.01
N GLU A 386 7.92 16.14 14.19
CA GLU A 386 7.12 14.92 14.17
C GLU A 386 6.34 14.69 12.88
N HIS A 387 5.91 15.76 12.21
CA HIS A 387 4.95 15.70 11.11
C HIS A 387 5.38 16.46 9.87
N LEU A 388 4.87 15.99 8.73
CA LEU A 388 4.86 16.67 7.44
C LEU A 388 3.44 17.18 7.16
N PHE A 389 3.31 18.40 6.64
CA PHE A 389 2.03 19.01 6.37
C PHE A 389 1.92 19.46 4.91
N PHE A 390 0.82 19.07 4.25
CA PHE A 390 0.41 19.58 2.95
C PHE A 390 -0.82 20.50 3.18
N VAL A 391 -0.71 21.75 2.81
CA VAL A 391 -1.82 22.72 2.88
C VAL A 391 -2.42 22.83 1.49
N MET A 392 -3.63 22.32 1.30
CA MET A 392 -4.31 22.22 0.01
C MET A 392 -5.62 23.02 0.02
N GLU A 393 -6.17 23.25 -1.16
CA GLU A 393 -7.54 23.79 -1.26
C GLU A 393 -8.54 22.87 -0.56
N TYR A 394 -9.54 23.48 0.06
CA TYR A 394 -10.63 22.74 0.69
C TYR A 394 -11.76 22.52 -0.30
N LEU A 395 -12.00 21.25 -0.65
CA LEU A 395 -13.01 20.80 -1.58
C LEU A 395 -14.19 20.24 -0.79
N ASN A 396 -15.29 20.98 -0.69
CA ASN A 396 -16.40 20.63 0.18
C ASN A 396 -17.64 20.09 -0.54
N GLY A 397 -17.51 19.75 -1.81
CA GLY A 397 -18.56 19.09 -2.58
C GLY A 397 -18.69 17.58 -2.33
N GLY A 398 -17.76 16.98 -1.55
CA GLY A 398 -17.67 15.54 -1.35
C GLY A 398 -16.93 14.82 -2.48
N ASP A 399 -16.71 13.52 -2.34
CA ASP A 399 -16.13 12.69 -3.40
C ASP A 399 -17.21 11.93 -4.20
N LEU A 400 -16.83 11.34 -5.33
CA LEU A 400 -17.79 10.64 -6.18
C LEU A 400 -18.34 9.37 -5.51
N MET A 401 -17.58 8.73 -4.61
CA MET A 401 -18.06 7.57 -3.84
C MET A 401 -19.22 7.97 -2.91
N PHE A 402 -19.10 9.11 -2.21
CA PHE A 402 -20.18 9.66 -1.38
C PHE A 402 -21.46 9.88 -2.19
N HIS A 403 -21.34 10.45 -3.39
CA HIS A 403 -22.49 10.72 -4.24
C HIS A 403 -23.10 9.48 -4.91
N ILE A 404 -22.30 8.47 -5.21
CA ILE A 404 -22.80 7.17 -5.74
C ILE A 404 -23.52 6.39 -4.64
N GLN A 405 -23.01 6.40 -3.40
CA GLN A 405 -23.70 5.77 -2.26
C GLN A 405 -25.09 6.38 -2.01
N ASP A 406 -25.26 7.70 -2.25
CA ASP A 406 -26.57 8.37 -2.13
C ASP A 406 -27.51 8.09 -3.33
N LYS A 407 -27.00 7.93 -4.55
CA LYS A 407 -27.78 7.85 -5.79
C LYS A 407 -27.82 6.47 -6.44
N GLY A 408 -26.99 5.54 -6.03
CA GLY A 408 -26.78 4.24 -6.65
C GLY A 408 -25.94 4.33 -7.92
N ARG A 409 -26.28 5.21 -8.86
CA ARG A 409 -25.54 5.45 -10.11
C ARG A 409 -25.78 6.87 -10.63
N PHE A 410 -24.97 7.29 -11.60
CA PHE A 410 -25.16 8.56 -12.29
C PHE A 410 -25.86 8.34 -13.63
N ASP A 411 -26.61 9.36 -14.09
CA ASP A 411 -27.11 9.39 -15.47
C ASP A 411 -25.96 9.57 -16.47
N LEU A 412 -26.25 9.28 -17.74
CA LEU A 412 -25.28 9.28 -18.82
C LEU A 412 -24.56 10.64 -18.97
N TYR A 413 -25.32 11.76 -18.85
CA TYR A 413 -24.74 13.09 -19.02
C TYR A 413 -23.77 13.43 -17.89
N ARG A 414 -24.16 13.16 -16.63
CA ARG A 414 -23.31 13.38 -15.46
C ARG A 414 -22.05 12.51 -15.52
N ALA A 415 -22.19 11.23 -15.87
CA ALA A 415 -21.05 10.33 -16.02
C ALA A 415 -20.11 10.78 -17.14
N SER A 416 -20.62 11.19 -18.32
CA SER A 416 -19.79 11.66 -19.43
C SER A 416 -19.08 12.98 -19.12
N PHE A 417 -19.73 13.90 -18.43
CA PHE A 417 -19.16 15.16 -17.99
C PHE A 417 -17.98 14.97 -17.05
N TYR A 418 -18.16 14.21 -15.96
CA TYR A 418 -17.08 13.91 -15.01
C TYR A 418 -15.94 13.13 -15.66
N SER A 419 -16.28 12.17 -16.53
CA SER A 419 -15.30 11.43 -17.30
C SER A 419 -14.42 12.32 -18.15
N ALA A 420 -15.00 13.34 -18.80
CA ALA A 420 -14.24 14.27 -19.63
C ALA A 420 -13.29 15.16 -18.80
N GLU A 421 -13.75 15.66 -17.65
CA GLU A 421 -12.90 16.44 -16.76
C GLU A 421 -11.74 15.61 -16.18
N ILE A 422 -12.01 14.33 -15.83
CA ILE A 422 -10.97 13.38 -15.38
C ILE A 422 -9.95 13.11 -16.50
N ILE A 423 -10.40 12.93 -17.75
CA ILE A 423 -9.52 12.75 -18.91
C ILE A 423 -8.56 13.95 -19.05
N ILE A 424 -9.05 15.18 -18.90
CA ILE A 424 -8.21 16.39 -18.99
C ILE A 424 -7.14 16.38 -17.88
N GLY A 425 -7.51 16.01 -16.65
CA GLY A 425 -6.57 15.88 -15.54
C GLY A 425 -5.51 14.80 -15.76
N LEU A 426 -5.93 13.59 -16.18
CA LEU A 426 -5.01 12.47 -16.44
C LEU A 426 -4.06 12.79 -17.61
N GLN A 427 -4.57 13.33 -18.72
CA GLN A 427 -3.74 13.69 -19.87
C GLN A 427 -2.69 14.75 -19.51
N PHE A 428 -3.03 15.69 -18.64
CA PHE A 428 -2.04 16.63 -18.12
C PHE A 428 -0.92 15.92 -17.35
N LEU A 429 -1.24 15.03 -16.41
CA LEU A 429 -0.25 14.25 -15.67
C LEU A 429 0.63 13.39 -16.62
N HIS A 430 0.01 12.69 -17.56
CA HIS A 430 0.70 11.87 -18.55
C HIS A 430 1.65 12.70 -19.43
N SER A 431 1.25 13.91 -19.83
CA SER A 431 2.11 14.85 -20.58
C SER A 431 3.36 15.27 -19.81
N LYS A 432 3.32 15.21 -18.49
CA LYS A 432 4.46 15.47 -17.59
C LYS A 432 5.26 14.21 -17.24
N GLY A 433 4.93 13.06 -17.84
CA GLY A 433 5.56 11.77 -17.55
C GLY A 433 5.18 11.20 -16.19
N ILE A 434 3.99 11.51 -15.69
CA ILE A 434 3.50 11.09 -14.38
C ILE A 434 2.37 10.09 -14.57
N ILE A 435 2.49 8.87 -14.00
CA ILE A 435 1.40 7.91 -13.85
C ILE A 435 0.75 8.15 -12.48
N TYR A 436 -0.58 8.21 -12.44
CA TYR A 436 -1.33 8.49 -11.20
C TYR A 436 -1.48 7.27 -10.30
N ARG A 437 -1.91 6.11 -10.82
CA ARG A 437 -1.96 4.77 -10.21
C ARG A 437 -2.99 4.52 -9.09
N ASP A 438 -3.75 5.50 -8.67
CA ASP A 438 -4.79 5.33 -7.63
C ASP A 438 -6.10 6.05 -8.00
N LEU A 439 -6.48 5.98 -9.30
CA LEU A 439 -7.74 6.52 -9.75
C LEU A 439 -8.89 5.64 -9.26
N LYS A 440 -9.77 6.24 -8.47
CA LYS A 440 -10.98 5.63 -7.90
C LYS A 440 -11.99 6.70 -7.54
N LEU A 441 -13.23 6.32 -7.29
CA LEU A 441 -14.31 7.23 -6.91
C LEU A 441 -13.98 8.09 -5.67
N ASP A 442 -13.28 7.49 -4.69
CA ASP A 442 -12.88 8.14 -3.43
C ASP A 442 -11.85 9.27 -3.63
N ASN A 443 -11.05 9.20 -4.71
CA ASN A 443 -10.01 10.17 -5.00
C ASN A 443 -10.44 11.25 -6.00
N VAL A 444 -11.69 11.24 -6.46
CA VAL A 444 -12.26 12.28 -7.31
C VAL A 444 -13.26 13.10 -6.50
N MET A 445 -12.82 14.28 -6.09
CA MET A 445 -13.60 15.23 -5.28
C MET A 445 -14.44 16.14 -6.15
N LEU A 446 -15.53 16.71 -5.62
CA LEU A 446 -16.25 17.83 -6.21
C LEU A 446 -15.88 19.13 -5.49
N ASP A 447 -15.72 20.18 -6.24
CA ASP A 447 -15.69 21.52 -5.67
C ASP A 447 -17.13 22.03 -5.39
N ARG A 448 -17.25 23.21 -4.81
CA ARG A 448 -18.56 23.82 -4.46
C ARG A 448 -19.45 24.07 -5.68
N ASP A 449 -18.88 24.18 -6.87
CA ASP A 449 -19.60 24.48 -8.11
C ASP A 449 -20.02 23.22 -8.85
N GLY A 450 -19.44 22.04 -8.48
CA GLY A 450 -19.78 20.74 -9.03
C GLY A 450 -18.79 20.21 -10.08
N HIS A 451 -17.66 20.89 -10.28
CA HIS A 451 -16.55 20.39 -11.10
C HIS A 451 -15.70 19.39 -10.31
N ILE A 452 -15.07 18.44 -11.00
CA ILE A 452 -14.20 17.46 -10.34
C ILE A 452 -12.81 18.03 -10.04
N LYS A 453 -12.19 17.43 -9.04
CA LYS A 453 -10.78 17.61 -8.70
C LYS A 453 -10.18 16.26 -8.33
N ILE A 454 -9.17 15.79 -9.07
CA ILE A 454 -8.40 14.61 -8.71
C ILE A 454 -7.53 14.94 -7.49
N ALA A 455 -7.60 14.10 -6.47
CA ALA A 455 -6.91 14.27 -5.18
C ALA A 455 -5.98 13.07 -4.90
N ASP A 456 -5.19 13.15 -3.82
CA ASP A 456 -4.27 12.12 -3.31
C ASP A 456 -3.25 11.58 -4.33
N PHE A 457 -2.10 12.25 -4.44
CA PHE A 457 -1.02 11.90 -5.37
C PHE A 457 0.07 11.02 -4.74
N GLY A 458 -0.19 10.39 -3.58
CA GLY A 458 0.78 9.57 -2.84
C GLY A 458 1.24 8.32 -3.58
N MET A 459 0.50 7.87 -4.60
CA MET A 459 0.85 6.70 -5.42
C MET A 459 1.49 7.07 -6.77
N CYS A 460 1.68 8.33 -7.10
CA CYS A 460 2.21 8.75 -8.39
C CYS A 460 3.62 8.22 -8.68
N LYS A 461 3.93 8.06 -9.95
CA LYS A 461 5.27 7.73 -10.45
C LYS A 461 5.68 8.75 -11.50
N GLU A 462 6.78 9.45 -11.25
CA GLU A 462 7.36 10.44 -12.16
C GLU A 462 8.38 9.82 -13.13
N ASN A 463 8.76 10.61 -14.14
CA ASN A 463 9.81 10.32 -15.12
C ASN A 463 9.52 9.06 -15.96
N VAL A 464 8.26 8.80 -16.28
CA VAL A 464 7.87 7.69 -17.15
C VAL A 464 7.82 8.18 -18.59
N PHE A 465 8.99 8.13 -19.27
CA PHE A 465 9.15 8.50 -20.67
C PHE A 465 9.96 7.42 -21.40
N GLY A 466 9.65 7.20 -22.67
CA GLY A 466 10.36 6.25 -23.52
C GLY A 466 10.40 4.84 -22.93
N GLU A 467 11.60 4.32 -22.67
CA GLU A 467 11.81 2.99 -22.07
C GLU A 467 11.67 2.95 -20.54
N ASN A 468 11.59 4.10 -19.88
CA ASN A 468 11.45 4.14 -18.41
C ASN A 468 10.03 3.77 -18.01
N ARG A 469 9.84 2.56 -17.51
CA ARG A 469 8.55 1.98 -17.13
C ARG A 469 8.49 1.72 -15.63
N ALA A 470 7.29 1.72 -15.05
CA ALA A 470 7.04 1.37 -13.66
C ALA A 470 6.98 -0.16 -13.48
N THR A 471 7.34 -0.64 -12.27
CA THR A 471 7.37 -2.06 -11.91
C THR A 471 6.78 -2.34 -10.54
N THR A 472 6.38 -1.30 -9.79
CA THR A 472 5.88 -1.42 -8.41
C THR A 472 4.46 -1.96 -8.43
N PHE A 473 4.18 -2.99 -7.65
CA PHE A 473 2.81 -3.45 -7.41
C PHE A 473 2.14 -2.50 -6.42
N CYS A 474 1.19 -1.70 -6.90
CA CYS A 474 0.42 -0.76 -6.08
C CYS A 474 -0.88 -0.37 -6.78
N GLY A 475 -1.84 0.13 -6.00
CA GLY A 475 -3.15 0.57 -6.43
C GLY A 475 -4.25 0.07 -5.49
N THR A 476 -5.49 0.40 -5.78
CA THR A 476 -6.66 -0.13 -5.08
C THR A 476 -7.10 -1.42 -5.79
N PRO A 477 -7.30 -2.56 -5.09
CA PRO A 477 -7.50 -3.88 -5.69
C PRO A 477 -8.45 -3.91 -6.89
N ASP A 478 -9.64 -3.35 -6.74
CA ASP A 478 -10.68 -3.34 -7.79
C ASP A 478 -10.29 -2.58 -9.06
N TYR A 479 -9.31 -1.66 -8.97
CA TYR A 479 -8.88 -0.77 -10.06
C TYR A 479 -7.53 -1.16 -10.66
N ILE A 480 -6.88 -2.22 -10.12
CA ILE A 480 -5.55 -2.64 -10.58
C ILE A 480 -5.64 -3.21 -12.00
N ALA A 481 -4.80 -2.71 -12.90
CA ALA A 481 -4.72 -3.19 -14.27
C ALA A 481 -4.07 -4.59 -14.36
N PRO A 482 -4.51 -5.45 -15.34
CA PRO A 482 -4.01 -6.82 -15.48
C PRO A 482 -2.49 -6.90 -15.61
N GLU A 483 -1.84 -5.96 -16.30
CA GLU A 483 -0.38 -5.95 -16.46
C GLU A 483 0.37 -5.76 -15.13
N ILE A 484 -0.24 -5.08 -14.12
CA ILE A 484 0.33 -4.97 -12.77
C ILE A 484 0.23 -6.33 -12.05
N LEU A 485 -0.92 -7.02 -12.15
CA LEU A 485 -1.15 -8.34 -11.57
C LEU A 485 -0.20 -9.39 -12.13
N LEU A 486 0.13 -9.27 -13.42
CA LEU A 486 1.09 -10.14 -14.12
C LEU A 486 2.56 -9.78 -13.85
N GLY A 487 2.84 -8.76 -13.02
CA GLY A 487 4.20 -8.31 -12.72
C GLY A 487 4.95 -7.71 -13.91
N GLN A 488 4.24 -7.27 -14.94
CA GLN A 488 4.83 -6.67 -16.14
C GLN A 488 5.29 -5.23 -15.87
N LYS A 489 6.19 -4.75 -16.72
CA LYS A 489 6.54 -3.32 -16.75
C LYS A 489 5.41 -2.54 -17.39
N TYR A 490 4.97 -1.43 -16.78
CA TYR A 490 3.80 -0.69 -17.22
C TYR A 490 4.04 0.83 -17.37
N THR A 491 3.11 1.50 -18.04
CA THR A 491 3.11 2.94 -18.32
C THR A 491 1.74 3.55 -17.95
N PHE A 492 1.35 4.63 -18.62
CA PHE A 492 0.06 5.32 -18.43
C PHE A 492 -1.17 4.44 -18.71
N SER A 493 -0.99 3.30 -19.39
CA SER A 493 -2.06 2.35 -19.70
C SER A 493 -2.85 1.92 -18.47
N VAL A 494 -2.20 1.84 -17.29
CA VAL A 494 -2.85 1.43 -16.05
C VAL A 494 -3.88 2.45 -15.56
N ASP A 495 -3.64 3.75 -15.79
CA ASP A 495 -4.60 4.80 -15.42
C ASP A 495 -5.86 4.73 -16.32
N TRP A 496 -5.72 4.33 -17.59
CA TRP A 496 -6.87 4.15 -18.49
C TRP A 496 -7.70 2.92 -18.14
N TRP A 497 -7.08 1.84 -17.63
CA TRP A 497 -7.82 0.72 -17.04
C TRP A 497 -8.64 1.17 -15.84
N SER A 498 -8.00 1.81 -14.86
CA SER A 498 -8.66 2.32 -13.65
C SER A 498 -9.77 3.32 -14.00
N PHE A 499 -9.56 4.14 -15.04
CA PHE A 499 -10.58 5.03 -15.58
C PHE A 499 -11.78 4.25 -16.13
N GLY A 500 -11.55 3.14 -16.81
CA GLY A 500 -12.62 2.23 -17.26
C GLY A 500 -13.45 1.69 -16.11
N VAL A 501 -12.80 1.23 -15.02
CA VAL A 501 -13.48 0.78 -13.80
C VAL A 501 -14.34 1.91 -13.21
N LEU A 502 -13.78 3.11 -13.08
CA LEU A 502 -14.48 4.28 -12.54
C LEU A 502 -15.70 4.67 -13.39
N VAL A 503 -15.59 4.67 -14.71
CA VAL A 503 -16.71 4.97 -15.62
C VAL A 503 -17.79 3.90 -15.52
N TYR A 504 -17.41 2.64 -15.42
CA TYR A 504 -18.34 1.53 -15.21
C TYR A 504 -19.13 1.70 -13.91
N GLU A 505 -18.43 2.01 -12.82
CA GLU A 505 -19.04 2.26 -11.51
C GLU A 505 -19.98 3.46 -11.52
N MET A 506 -19.61 4.56 -12.19
CA MET A 506 -20.50 5.71 -12.35
C MET A 506 -21.79 5.39 -13.09
N LEU A 507 -21.70 4.58 -14.15
CA LEU A 507 -22.85 4.27 -15.03
C LEU A 507 -23.74 3.17 -14.45
N ILE A 508 -23.17 2.16 -13.79
CA ILE A 508 -23.87 0.93 -13.40
C ILE A 508 -24.08 0.86 -11.88
N GLY A 509 -23.22 1.50 -11.10
CA GLY A 509 -23.30 1.51 -9.63
C GLY A 509 -22.67 0.29 -8.96
N GLN A 510 -21.85 -0.46 -9.69
CA GLN A 510 -21.20 -1.70 -9.22
C GLN A 510 -19.80 -1.81 -9.80
N SER A 511 -18.93 -2.63 -9.17
CA SER A 511 -17.63 -2.97 -9.76
C SER A 511 -17.79 -3.89 -10.98
N PRO A 512 -16.99 -3.67 -12.05
CA PRO A 512 -17.02 -4.55 -13.23
C PRO A 512 -16.46 -5.95 -12.97
N PHE A 513 -15.60 -6.10 -11.97
CA PHE A 513 -14.95 -7.35 -11.59
C PHE A 513 -15.23 -7.65 -10.12
N GLN A 514 -15.43 -8.90 -9.76
CA GLN A 514 -15.84 -9.30 -8.42
C GLN A 514 -15.11 -10.59 -8.00
N GLY A 515 -14.96 -10.79 -6.69
CA GLY A 515 -14.44 -11.99 -6.05
C GLY A 515 -14.72 -11.93 -4.55
N ASP A 516 -14.86 -13.08 -3.91
CA ASP A 516 -15.08 -13.15 -2.46
C ASP A 516 -13.80 -12.79 -1.67
N ASP A 517 -12.63 -12.92 -2.33
CA ASP A 517 -11.34 -12.50 -1.81
C ASP A 517 -10.48 -11.81 -2.90
N GLU A 518 -9.27 -11.35 -2.53
CA GLU A 518 -8.35 -10.65 -3.45
C GLU A 518 -7.86 -11.56 -4.59
N ASP A 519 -7.66 -12.85 -4.34
CA ASP A 519 -7.16 -13.78 -5.36
C ASP A 519 -8.23 -14.03 -6.42
N GLU A 520 -9.49 -14.20 -6.02
CA GLU A 520 -10.63 -14.35 -6.93
C GLU A 520 -10.90 -13.07 -7.71
N LEU A 521 -10.86 -11.90 -7.05
CA LEU A 521 -10.97 -10.61 -7.72
C LEU A 521 -9.86 -10.44 -8.77
N PHE A 522 -8.62 -10.79 -8.44
CA PHE A 522 -7.49 -10.68 -9.37
C PHE A 522 -7.62 -11.67 -10.55
N GLU A 523 -8.20 -12.86 -10.32
CA GLU A 523 -8.51 -13.78 -11.41
C GLU A 523 -9.60 -13.21 -12.30
N SER A 524 -10.68 -12.67 -11.72
CA SER A 524 -11.77 -12.01 -12.46
C SER A 524 -11.23 -10.85 -13.33
N ILE A 525 -10.36 -9.99 -12.80
CA ILE A 525 -9.71 -8.91 -13.57
C ILE A 525 -8.92 -9.47 -14.77
N ARG A 526 -8.24 -10.61 -14.60
CA ARG A 526 -7.41 -11.23 -15.65
C ARG A 526 -8.23 -11.93 -16.72
N MET A 527 -9.38 -12.52 -16.36
CA MET A 527 -10.06 -13.50 -17.22
C MET A 527 -11.48 -13.11 -17.62
N ASP A 528 -12.25 -12.45 -16.73
CA ASP A 528 -13.68 -12.28 -16.92
C ASP A 528 -14.02 -11.09 -17.84
N VAL A 529 -15.17 -11.18 -18.48
CA VAL A 529 -15.76 -10.09 -19.25
C VAL A 529 -16.82 -9.40 -18.37
N PRO A 530 -16.74 -8.07 -18.19
CA PRO A 530 -17.74 -7.34 -17.41
C PRO A 530 -19.16 -7.54 -17.92
N HIS A 531 -20.11 -7.62 -17.00
CA HIS A 531 -21.52 -7.70 -17.35
C HIS A 531 -22.06 -6.32 -17.76
N TYR A 532 -22.69 -6.24 -18.92
CA TYR A 532 -23.31 -5.01 -19.41
C TYR A 532 -24.84 -5.14 -19.39
N PRO A 533 -25.56 -4.38 -18.52
CA PRO A 533 -27.01 -4.37 -18.50
C PRO A 533 -27.61 -3.96 -19.85
N ARG A 534 -28.80 -4.48 -20.19
CA ARG A 534 -29.47 -4.22 -21.50
C ARG A 534 -29.77 -2.73 -21.75
N TRP A 535 -29.85 -1.93 -20.70
CA TRP A 535 -30.19 -0.51 -20.79
C TRP A 535 -28.96 0.39 -21.04
N ILE A 536 -27.72 -0.12 -20.96
CA ILE A 536 -26.52 0.67 -21.26
C ILE A 536 -26.48 1.03 -22.75
N THR A 537 -26.04 2.26 -23.07
CA THR A 537 -25.95 2.70 -24.46
C THR A 537 -24.81 1.99 -25.20
N LYS A 538 -24.95 1.88 -26.53
CA LYS A 538 -23.92 1.26 -27.36
C LYS A 538 -22.58 1.99 -27.26
N GLU A 539 -22.63 3.33 -27.21
CA GLU A 539 -21.43 4.17 -27.08
C GLU A 539 -20.72 3.98 -25.73
N ALA A 540 -21.50 3.84 -24.64
CA ALA A 540 -20.94 3.58 -23.31
C ALA A 540 -20.31 2.19 -23.24
N LYS A 541 -20.98 1.18 -23.78
CA LYS A 541 -20.46 -0.20 -23.84
C LYS A 541 -19.17 -0.26 -24.68
N ASP A 542 -19.15 0.35 -25.86
CA ASP A 542 -17.98 0.39 -26.75
C ASP A 542 -16.78 1.09 -26.08
N LEU A 543 -17.02 2.19 -25.36
CA LEU A 543 -16.01 2.87 -24.57
C LEU A 543 -15.37 1.92 -23.52
N LEU A 544 -16.22 1.25 -22.74
CA LEU A 544 -15.80 0.37 -21.66
C LEU A 544 -15.03 -0.85 -22.20
N GLU A 545 -15.52 -1.49 -23.28
CA GLU A 545 -14.83 -2.61 -23.92
C GLU A 545 -13.43 -2.23 -24.41
N LYS A 546 -13.25 -1.03 -24.96
CA LYS A 546 -11.95 -0.52 -25.41
C LYS A 546 -11.02 -0.12 -24.26
N LEU A 547 -11.56 0.30 -23.11
CA LEU A 547 -10.79 0.58 -21.90
C LEU A 547 -10.37 -0.71 -21.17
N PHE A 548 -11.21 -1.76 -21.21
CA PHE A 548 -10.93 -3.06 -20.63
C PHE A 548 -10.14 -4.01 -21.56
N GLU A 549 -9.53 -3.46 -22.63
CA GLU A 549 -8.55 -4.21 -23.41
C GLU A 549 -7.36 -4.61 -22.55
N ARG A 550 -7.09 -5.92 -22.45
CA ARG A 550 -6.04 -6.46 -21.57
C ARG A 550 -4.65 -6.25 -22.10
N ASP A 551 -4.48 -6.18 -23.43
CA ASP A 551 -3.23 -5.75 -24.02
C ASP A 551 -3.07 -4.22 -23.82
N PRO A 552 -2.14 -3.77 -22.96
CA PRO A 552 -1.99 -2.34 -22.67
C PRO A 552 -1.62 -1.50 -23.90
N SER A 553 -1.04 -2.11 -24.93
CA SER A 553 -0.67 -1.39 -26.17
C SER A 553 -1.86 -1.11 -27.09
N ARG A 554 -2.98 -1.86 -26.91
CA ARG A 554 -4.20 -1.73 -27.71
C ARG A 554 -5.32 -1.00 -26.96
N ARG A 555 -5.10 -0.70 -25.67
CA ARG A 555 -6.09 -0.04 -24.81
C ARG A 555 -6.35 1.39 -25.27
N LEU A 556 -7.64 1.81 -25.27
CA LEU A 556 -8.03 3.18 -25.59
C LEU A 556 -7.35 4.18 -24.63
N GLY A 557 -6.92 5.32 -25.16
CA GLY A 557 -6.08 6.31 -24.46
C GLY A 557 -4.58 6.08 -24.65
N VAL A 558 -4.17 4.86 -25.09
CA VAL A 558 -2.82 4.54 -25.53
C VAL A 558 -2.74 4.50 -27.07
N VAL A 559 -3.62 3.71 -27.70
CA VAL A 559 -3.64 3.54 -29.16
C VAL A 559 -4.28 4.73 -29.87
N ASP A 560 -5.36 5.30 -29.29
CA ASP A 560 -6.15 6.37 -29.88
C ASP A 560 -6.43 7.49 -28.88
N ASN A 561 -6.76 8.68 -29.40
CA ASN A 561 -7.18 9.80 -28.55
C ASN A 561 -8.62 9.56 -28.02
N ILE A 562 -8.72 9.30 -26.73
CA ILE A 562 -9.98 9.01 -26.03
C ILE A 562 -11.03 10.13 -26.18
N ARG A 563 -10.63 11.38 -26.38
CA ARG A 563 -11.55 12.53 -26.58
C ARG A 563 -12.40 12.40 -27.84
N GLY A 564 -11.91 11.69 -28.85
CA GLY A 564 -12.62 11.45 -30.12
C GLY A 564 -13.69 10.38 -30.05
N HIS A 565 -13.83 9.67 -28.92
CA HIS A 565 -14.77 8.57 -28.79
C HIS A 565 -16.23 9.07 -28.82
N SER A 566 -17.13 8.31 -29.47
CA SER A 566 -18.54 8.67 -29.68
C SER A 566 -19.33 8.91 -28.39
N PHE A 567 -18.89 8.35 -27.25
CA PHE A 567 -19.45 8.59 -25.92
C PHE A 567 -19.36 10.08 -25.52
N PHE A 568 -18.34 10.80 -25.98
CA PHE A 568 -18.08 12.21 -25.67
C PHE A 568 -18.54 13.17 -26.78
N LYS A 569 -19.25 12.72 -27.81
CA LYS A 569 -19.63 13.50 -29.01
C LYS A 569 -20.37 14.82 -28.73
N ASN A 570 -21.07 14.89 -27.59
CA ASN A 570 -21.88 16.06 -27.21
C ASN A 570 -21.14 17.05 -26.32
N LEU A 571 -19.85 16.84 -26.03
CA LEU A 571 -19.06 17.68 -25.13
C LEU A 571 -18.18 18.65 -25.92
N ASN A 572 -18.15 19.90 -25.46
CA ASN A 572 -17.25 20.92 -25.97
C ASN A 572 -15.94 20.93 -25.16
N TRP A 573 -14.92 20.22 -25.63
CA TRP A 573 -13.65 20.07 -24.93
C TRP A 573 -12.93 21.40 -24.62
N PRO A 574 -12.83 22.38 -25.56
CA PRO A 574 -12.24 23.69 -25.27
C PRO A 574 -12.95 24.47 -24.15
N ALA A 575 -14.27 24.39 -24.10
CA ALA A 575 -15.06 25.03 -23.05
C ALA A 575 -14.93 24.29 -21.70
N LEU A 576 -14.85 22.95 -21.72
CA LEU A 576 -14.59 22.14 -20.52
C LEU A 576 -13.21 22.48 -19.92
N GLU A 577 -12.16 22.56 -20.73
CA GLU A 577 -10.80 22.89 -20.26
C GLU A 577 -10.74 24.24 -19.55
N LYS A 578 -11.59 25.19 -19.95
CA LYS A 578 -11.72 26.53 -19.34
C LYS A 578 -12.73 26.58 -18.20
N ARG A 579 -13.43 25.47 -17.93
CA ARG A 579 -14.55 25.42 -16.97
C ARG A 579 -15.71 26.39 -17.34
N GLU A 580 -15.96 26.58 -18.63
CA GLU A 580 -17.04 27.40 -19.16
C GLU A 580 -18.36 26.62 -19.34
N VAL A 581 -18.36 25.31 -19.05
CA VAL A 581 -19.55 24.43 -19.09
C VAL A 581 -20.08 24.24 -17.68
N ASP A 582 -21.36 24.55 -17.47
CA ASP A 582 -22.00 24.34 -16.17
C ASP A 582 -22.06 22.83 -15.81
N PRO A 583 -21.65 22.45 -14.60
CA PRO A 583 -21.74 21.05 -14.14
C PRO A 583 -23.19 20.57 -14.05
N PRO A 584 -23.47 19.31 -14.39
CA PRO A 584 -24.81 18.71 -14.33
C PRO A 584 -25.37 18.58 -12.91
N PHE A 585 -24.53 18.72 -11.91
CA PHE A 585 -24.89 18.62 -10.51
C PHE A 585 -24.07 19.59 -9.67
N LYS A 586 -24.77 20.36 -8.84
CA LYS A 586 -24.14 21.26 -7.87
C LYS A 586 -24.32 20.71 -6.46
N PRO A 587 -23.25 20.40 -5.73
CA PRO A 587 -23.34 19.92 -4.34
C PRO A 587 -24.04 20.95 -3.43
N LYS A 588 -24.76 20.46 -2.44
CA LYS A 588 -25.38 21.33 -1.42
C LYS A 588 -24.32 21.75 -0.40
N VAL A 589 -23.81 22.95 -0.54
CA VAL A 589 -22.82 23.56 0.35
C VAL A 589 -23.40 24.84 0.98
N LYS A 590 -23.44 24.88 2.32
CA LYS A 590 -24.01 26.00 3.08
C LYS A 590 -23.04 27.16 3.30
N GLY A 591 -21.73 26.85 3.27
CA GLY A 591 -20.71 27.87 3.52
C GLY A 591 -19.29 27.32 3.27
N PRO A 592 -18.27 28.19 3.38
CA PRO A 592 -16.89 27.80 3.07
C PRO A 592 -16.30 26.72 4.02
N ASN A 593 -16.86 26.54 5.20
CA ASN A 593 -16.45 25.54 6.20
C ASN A 593 -17.44 24.36 6.32
N ASP A 594 -18.40 24.26 5.39
CA ASP A 594 -19.39 23.19 5.42
C ASP A 594 -18.75 21.83 5.15
N CYS A 595 -19.06 20.85 6.01
CA CYS A 595 -18.56 19.47 5.94
C CYS A 595 -19.69 18.44 5.69
N ASN A 596 -20.89 18.86 5.29
CA ASN A 596 -22.05 17.96 5.18
C ASN A 596 -21.85 16.81 4.15
N ASN A 597 -20.93 16.99 3.19
CA ASN A 597 -20.62 16.02 2.15
C ASN A 597 -19.42 15.11 2.51
N PHE A 598 -19.12 14.97 3.81
CA PHE A 598 -18.08 14.07 4.33
C PHE A 598 -18.68 13.05 5.29
N ASP A 599 -18.04 11.90 5.41
CA ASP A 599 -18.50 10.82 6.29
C ASP A 599 -18.56 11.26 7.75
N ARG A 600 -19.66 10.99 8.40
CA ARG A 600 -19.90 11.33 9.80
C ARG A 600 -18.92 10.64 10.75
N GLU A 601 -18.42 9.49 10.38
CA GLU A 601 -17.42 8.75 11.14
C GLU A 601 -16.16 9.60 11.36
N PHE A 602 -15.59 10.18 10.29
CA PHE A 602 -14.43 11.07 10.39
C PHE A 602 -14.74 12.38 11.12
N LEU A 603 -15.89 12.99 10.82
CA LEU A 603 -16.30 14.26 11.42
C LEU A 603 -16.50 14.19 12.94
N SER A 604 -16.79 13.01 13.49
CA SER A 604 -16.96 12.78 14.92
C SER A 604 -15.62 12.70 15.67
N GLU A 605 -14.51 12.46 14.97
CA GLU A 605 -13.18 12.36 15.58
C GLU A 605 -12.66 13.76 15.97
N LYS A 606 -12.01 13.83 17.14
CA LYS A 606 -11.38 15.09 17.59
C LYS A 606 -10.23 15.48 16.66
N PRO A 607 -10.13 16.76 16.21
CA PRO A 607 -9.11 17.22 15.27
C PRO A 607 -7.75 17.40 15.98
N ARG A 608 -7.18 16.29 16.47
CA ARG A 608 -5.87 16.28 17.12
C ARG A 608 -4.86 15.53 16.26
N LEU A 609 -3.63 16.02 16.24
CA LEU A 609 -2.51 15.29 15.66
C LEU A 609 -2.20 14.07 16.51
N SER A 610 -1.80 12.98 15.86
CA SER A 610 -1.42 11.75 16.55
C SER A 610 -0.05 11.94 17.23
N HIS A 611 0.08 11.51 18.47
CA HIS A 611 1.33 11.60 19.21
C HIS A 611 2.38 10.62 18.67
N THR A 612 3.64 11.04 18.69
CA THR A 612 4.81 10.18 18.42
C THR A 612 5.67 10.09 19.67
N ASP A 613 6.29 8.94 19.93
CA ASP A 613 7.20 8.75 21.07
C ASP A 613 8.42 9.68 20.92
N LYS A 614 8.76 10.40 22.00
CA LYS A 614 9.90 11.34 22.01
C LYS A 614 11.22 10.65 21.68
N ASN A 615 11.46 9.46 22.22
CA ASN A 615 12.70 8.70 21.96
C ASN A 615 12.81 8.30 20.48
N LEU A 616 11.68 7.98 19.87
CA LEU A 616 11.61 7.67 18.44
C LEU A 616 11.95 8.91 17.61
N ILE A 617 11.37 10.08 17.96
CA ILE A 617 11.65 11.36 17.30
C ILE A 617 13.13 11.74 17.37
N ASP A 618 13.76 11.54 18.53
CA ASP A 618 15.18 11.89 18.75
C ASP A 618 16.11 10.97 17.94
N SER A 619 15.69 9.75 17.63
CA SER A 619 16.45 8.79 16.82
C SER A 619 16.24 8.95 15.30
N MET A 620 15.27 9.78 14.85
CA MET A 620 14.98 9.95 13.43
C MET A 620 16.02 10.78 12.69
N ASP A 621 16.36 10.33 11.48
CA ASP A 621 17.13 11.14 10.53
C ASP A 621 16.23 12.21 9.89
N GLN A 622 16.23 13.41 10.46
CA GLN A 622 15.45 14.54 9.95
C GLN A 622 15.92 15.03 8.57
N THR A 623 17.15 14.69 8.15
CA THR A 623 17.70 15.11 6.85
C THR A 623 17.02 14.39 5.68
N ALA A 624 16.38 13.24 5.94
CA ALA A 624 15.59 12.53 4.92
C ALA A 624 14.47 13.40 4.32
N PHE A 625 13.98 14.41 5.06
CA PHE A 625 12.91 15.31 4.63
C PHE A 625 13.43 16.69 4.21
N ALA A 626 14.74 16.81 3.91
CA ALA A 626 15.31 18.04 3.37
C ALA A 626 14.61 18.44 2.05
N GLY A 627 14.29 19.73 1.89
CA GLY A 627 13.59 20.22 0.70
C GLY A 627 12.07 19.94 0.67
N PHE A 628 11.49 19.36 1.73
CA PHE A 628 10.04 19.15 1.78
C PHE A 628 9.25 20.47 1.81
N SER A 629 9.70 21.46 2.60
CA SER A 629 8.99 22.74 2.76
C SER A 629 8.96 23.53 1.45
N PHE A 630 7.76 24.00 1.07
CA PHE A 630 7.48 24.66 -0.19
C PHE A 630 6.36 25.70 -0.01
N ILE A 631 6.45 26.81 -0.75
CA ILE A 631 5.39 27.83 -0.83
C ILE A 631 5.08 28.04 -2.32
N ASN A 632 3.80 27.95 -2.69
CA ASN A 632 3.36 28.22 -4.04
C ASN A 632 3.24 29.74 -4.27
N LEU A 633 4.16 30.32 -5.05
CA LEU A 633 4.20 31.75 -5.32
C LEU A 633 2.95 32.27 -6.08
N LYS A 634 2.32 31.40 -6.89
CA LYS A 634 1.06 31.73 -7.60
C LYS A 634 -0.09 32.00 -6.64
N MET A 635 0.01 31.49 -5.39
CA MET A 635 -1.00 31.64 -4.34
C MET A 635 -0.75 32.82 -3.39
N GLN A 636 0.41 33.46 -3.46
CA GLN A 636 0.78 34.57 -2.58
C GLN A 636 -0.24 35.73 -2.67
N HIS A 637 -0.81 35.98 -3.85
CA HIS A 637 -1.85 36.99 -4.05
C HIS A 637 -3.17 36.73 -3.28
N ILE A 638 -3.44 35.47 -2.89
CA ILE A 638 -4.63 35.12 -2.08
C ILE A 638 -4.29 35.27 -0.59
N MET A 639 -3.03 35.15 -0.21
CA MET A 639 -2.56 35.33 1.16
C MET A 639 -2.37 36.82 1.52
N ASP A 640 -2.21 37.70 0.53
CA ASP A 640 -1.97 39.12 0.72
C ASP A 640 -3.26 39.96 0.69
N LYS A 641 -4.37 39.39 0.25
CA LYS A 641 -5.73 39.96 0.36
C LYS A 641 -6.40 39.47 1.64
#